data_69aee057e5ecfc5c6accf4dc0d4e853a
#
_entry.id   69aee057e5ecfc5c6accf4dc0d4e853a
#
_cell.length_a   1.000
_cell.length_b   1.000
_cell.length_c   1.000
_cell.angle_alpha   90.00
_cell.angle_beta   90.00
_cell.angle_gamma   90.00
#
_symmetry.space_group_name_H-M   'P 1'
#
loop_
_entity.id
_entity.type
_entity.pdbx_description
1 polymer ?
#
loop_
_entity_poly.entity_id
_entity_poly.type
_entity_poly.pdbx_seq_one_letter_code
_entity_poly.pdbx_strand_id
1 'polypeptide(L)'
;MKTLVIAEKPSVARDIARVLGCSKKENGALEGNKYIVTWALGHLVTLKDPEDYDKKYKEWNMAVLPMMPEKLQIKVIPQTGKQYHAVTTQLTRKDVNEIVIATDAGREGELVARWILDKAHNQKPCKRLWISSVTDKAIREGFANLKDAKEYDNLYRAAVSRAEADWLVGINATRALTCKYNAQLSCGRVQTPTLAMIAQREQEIREFVPKPYYTVTAAAGGVVYTWKDEKSGGTRISDPEKAKQIAEKAKRYPLVLQNVEKKKKQKEAPLLYDLTELQRDASARFGYSAKQTLNLMQSLYETHKVLTYPRTDSRYLTKDIVPTLKERLDAVSIGPYKALAQQAKRSPLNGKLSFVNDAKVSDHHAIIPTEQYVQLSALSNEERRIYDLVVRRFLAVLLPPCVYEETVIQASIEKECFTARGKRMVEKGWQEAYEDNRYDEEDEAKEEVREQNLPLLEAGMKIGQPKISLREGKTKPPARFTEGTLLSAMENPVRYMENRDSSLVKTIGEAGGLGTVATRADIIEKLFRSFLLEKKGNEIYLTSKARQLLKLVPADLKKPELTASWEMQLNDIAKGKKRRDVFMKEIRSYTVELIDEIKTEEGTFRHDNLTNKKCPNCGKRLLAVNGKNAKLLVCQDRECGYRETVSRTTNARCPVCHKRMEMIGKGEDATFVCACGHKERMTKFQERRKKEGGGVTKRDVAAYMKKQKKEAEEPVNNAFAAALKGIKL
;
A
#
# COMPACT_ATOMS: atom_id res chain seq x y z
N MET A 1 26.87 36.95 0.53
CA MET A 1 26.88 35.53 0.96
C MET A 1 25.43 35.05 1.05
N LYS A 2 25.14 33.84 0.51
CA LYS A 2 23.80 33.26 0.45
C LYS A 2 23.75 31.92 1.17
N THR A 3 22.57 31.55 1.63
CA THR A 3 22.27 30.23 2.21
C THR A 3 21.51 29.39 1.17
N LEU A 4 22.00 28.19 0.88
CA LEU A 4 21.32 27.23 0.00
C LEU A 4 20.36 26.37 0.82
N VAL A 5 19.11 26.32 0.42
CA VAL A 5 18.07 25.47 1.02
C VAL A 5 17.79 24.30 0.07
N ILE A 6 17.88 23.07 0.58
CA ILE A 6 17.62 21.84 -0.19
C ILE A 6 16.33 21.21 0.33
N ALA A 7 15.24 21.35 -0.42
CA ALA A 7 13.97 20.69 -0.13
C ALA A 7 13.90 19.28 -0.77
N GLU A 8 13.02 18.43 -0.29
CA GLU A 8 12.86 17.08 -0.85
C GLU A 8 12.10 17.04 -2.16
N LYS A 9 11.16 18.00 -2.35
CA LYS A 9 10.21 18.01 -3.47
C LYS A 9 10.05 19.42 -4.04
N PRO A 10 9.73 19.56 -5.34
CA PRO A 10 9.52 20.87 -5.98
C PRO A 10 8.38 21.70 -5.36
N SER A 11 7.32 21.02 -4.85
CA SER A 11 6.18 21.68 -4.19
C SER A 11 6.63 22.40 -2.91
N VAL A 12 7.29 21.66 -2.01
CA VAL A 12 7.82 22.18 -0.74
C VAL A 12 8.85 23.29 -1.00
N ALA A 13 9.70 23.12 -1.99
CA ALA A 13 10.67 24.16 -2.38
C ALA A 13 9.99 25.47 -2.78
N ARG A 14 8.88 25.41 -3.53
CA ARG A 14 8.14 26.62 -3.92
C ARG A 14 7.50 27.32 -2.72
N ASP A 15 6.97 26.57 -1.76
CA ASP A 15 6.39 27.16 -0.54
C ASP A 15 7.46 27.82 0.32
N ILE A 16 8.59 27.14 0.53
CA ILE A 16 9.75 27.72 1.24
C ILE A 16 10.27 28.96 0.51
N ALA A 17 10.44 28.89 -0.82
CA ALA A 17 10.93 30.00 -1.64
C ALA A 17 10.01 31.23 -1.55
N ARG A 18 8.69 31.03 -1.58
CA ARG A 18 7.69 32.09 -1.45
C ARG A 18 7.83 32.79 -0.09
N VAL A 19 7.93 32.03 0.99
CA VAL A 19 8.07 32.58 2.36
C VAL A 19 9.40 33.31 2.56
N LEU A 20 10.48 32.82 1.91
CA LEU A 20 11.83 33.41 1.99
C LEU A 20 12.07 34.53 0.96
N GLY A 21 11.07 34.88 0.12
CA GLY A 21 11.20 35.93 -0.90
C GLY A 21 12.10 35.54 -2.07
N CYS A 22 12.17 34.27 -2.43
CA CYS A 22 12.94 33.77 -3.59
C CYS A 22 12.05 33.65 -4.81
N SER A 23 12.11 34.63 -5.72
CA SER A 23 11.24 34.70 -6.91
C SER A 23 11.99 34.51 -8.24
N LYS A 24 13.30 34.75 -8.29
CA LYS A 24 14.11 34.61 -9.50
C LYS A 24 14.26 33.12 -9.84
N LYS A 25 13.78 32.74 -11.02
CA LYS A 25 13.88 31.36 -11.52
C LYS A 25 15.28 31.09 -12.07
N GLU A 26 15.90 30.05 -11.58
CA GLU A 26 17.15 29.49 -12.06
C GLU A 26 16.95 28.03 -12.47
N ASN A 27 17.97 27.40 -13.09
CA ASN A 27 17.89 26.00 -13.47
C ASN A 27 17.82 25.11 -12.21
N GLY A 28 16.64 24.55 -11.92
CA GLY A 28 16.40 23.70 -10.76
C GLY A 28 16.47 24.41 -9.40
N ALA A 29 16.30 25.75 -9.37
CA ALA A 29 16.33 26.54 -8.14
C ALA A 29 15.47 27.82 -8.27
N LEU A 30 15.16 28.41 -7.10
CA LEU A 30 14.54 29.72 -6.96
C LEU A 30 15.48 30.58 -6.10
N GLU A 31 15.86 31.75 -6.60
CA GLU A 31 16.85 32.61 -5.95
C GLU A 31 16.23 33.91 -5.45
N GLY A 32 16.63 34.30 -4.25
CA GLY A 32 16.35 35.57 -3.59
C GLY A 32 17.63 36.29 -3.16
N ASN A 33 17.48 37.36 -2.40
CA ASN A 33 18.62 38.13 -1.94
C ASN A 33 19.53 37.35 -0.99
N LYS A 34 18.95 36.65 0.00
CA LYS A 34 19.67 35.91 1.06
C LYS A 34 19.68 34.39 0.81
N TYR A 35 18.66 33.85 0.17
CA TYR A 35 18.46 32.42 0.02
C TYR A 35 18.43 31.98 -1.44
N ILE A 36 18.85 30.74 -1.66
CA ILE A 36 18.62 29.99 -2.90
C ILE A 36 17.89 28.72 -2.47
N VAL A 37 16.74 28.42 -3.05
CA VAL A 37 15.96 27.23 -2.74
C VAL A 37 16.02 26.28 -3.93
N THR A 38 16.59 25.13 -3.72
CA THR A 38 16.63 24.01 -4.69
C THR A 38 15.89 22.80 -4.13
N TRP A 39 15.74 21.73 -4.91
CA TRP A 39 14.98 20.56 -4.50
C TRP A 39 15.55 19.26 -5.05
N ALA A 40 15.25 18.19 -4.36
CA ALA A 40 15.36 16.83 -4.87
C ALA A 40 14.02 16.39 -5.54
N LEU A 41 13.98 15.16 -6.03
CA LEU A 41 12.80 14.50 -6.59
C LEU A 41 12.52 13.18 -5.81
N GLY A 42 12.64 13.24 -4.49
CA GLY A 42 12.95 12.09 -3.66
C GLY A 42 14.44 11.75 -3.79
N HIS A 43 14.82 10.48 -3.85
CA HIS A 43 16.22 10.10 -3.98
C HIS A 43 16.82 10.52 -5.34
N LEU A 44 17.91 11.28 -5.32
CA LEU A 44 18.78 11.56 -6.48
C LEU A 44 20.00 10.65 -6.50
N VAL A 45 20.32 10.06 -5.37
CA VAL A 45 21.49 9.22 -5.12
C VAL A 45 21.04 7.88 -4.54
N THR A 46 21.71 6.80 -4.89
CA THR A 46 21.42 5.44 -4.40
C THR A 46 22.73 4.68 -4.16
N LEU A 47 22.66 3.52 -3.50
CA LEU A 47 23.80 2.60 -3.43
C LEU A 47 24.19 2.12 -4.83
N LYS A 48 25.47 1.87 -5.04
CA LYS A 48 26.00 1.27 -6.27
C LYS A 48 25.41 -0.12 -6.50
N ASP A 49 25.24 -0.48 -7.78
CA ASP A 49 24.89 -1.85 -8.16
C ASP A 49 26.10 -2.79 -7.97
N PRO A 50 25.89 -4.11 -7.84
CA PRO A 50 27.00 -5.06 -7.64
C PRO A 50 28.12 -4.95 -8.68
N GLU A 51 27.78 -4.78 -9.96
CA GLU A 51 28.74 -4.65 -11.06
C GLU A 51 29.60 -3.37 -11.00
N ASP A 52 29.19 -2.37 -10.25
CA ASP A 52 29.98 -1.15 -10.01
C ASP A 52 31.15 -1.39 -9.03
N TYR A 53 31.11 -2.50 -8.26
CA TYR A 53 32.20 -2.90 -7.34
C TYR A 53 33.19 -3.85 -7.99
N ASP A 54 32.67 -4.85 -8.72
CA ASP A 54 33.51 -5.84 -9.39
C ASP A 54 32.77 -6.40 -10.62
N LYS A 55 33.46 -6.47 -11.75
CA LYS A 55 32.88 -6.99 -13.00
C LYS A 55 32.39 -8.43 -12.89
N LYS A 56 32.98 -9.26 -11.98
CA LYS A 56 32.51 -10.63 -11.71
C LYS A 56 31.08 -10.68 -11.20
N TYR A 57 30.58 -9.61 -10.55
CA TYR A 57 29.21 -9.52 -10.07
C TYR A 57 28.18 -9.18 -11.16
N LYS A 58 28.62 -8.88 -12.39
CA LYS A 58 27.71 -8.69 -13.53
C LYS A 58 27.00 -9.98 -13.89
N GLU A 59 27.69 -11.10 -13.81
CA GLU A 59 27.11 -12.41 -14.02
C GLU A 59 26.50 -12.95 -12.74
N TRP A 60 25.33 -13.56 -12.88
CA TRP A 60 24.63 -14.16 -11.76
C TRP A 60 25.12 -15.58 -11.57
N ASN A 61 26.17 -15.75 -10.78
CA ASN A 61 26.79 -17.04 -10.48
C ASN A 61 26.79 -17.27 -8.96
N MET A 62 26.49 -18.52 -8.55
CA MET A 62 26.51 -18.91 -7.14
C MET A 62 27.89 -18.83 -6.51
N ALA A 63 28.95 -19.07 -7.29
CA ALA A 63 30.35 -19.05 -6.80
C ALA A 63 30.82 -17.68 -6.29
N VAL A 64 30.20 -16.59 -6.76
CA VAL A 64 30.56 -15.22 -6.33
C VAL A 64 29.73 -14.70 -5.15
N LEU A 65 28.87 -15.55 -4.56
CA LEU A 65 28.01 -15.19 -3.44
C LEU A 65 28.55 -15.71 -2.10
N PRO A 66 28.44 -14.94 -1.02
CA PRO A 66 27.82 -13.61 -0.93
C PRO A 66 28.68 -12.49 -1.51
N MET A 67 28.05 -11.49 -2.13
CA MET A 67 28.70 -10.24 -2.53
C MET A 67 28.81 -9.34 -1.29
N MET A 68 30.05 -9.09 -0.85
CA MET A 68 30.34 -8.40 0.41
C MET A 68 31.37 -7.29 0.21
N PRO A 69 31.05 -6.21 -0.53
CA PRO A 69 31.99 -5.09 -0.65
C PRO A 69 32.41 -4.58 0.74
N GLU A 70 33.66 -4.27 0.94
CA GLU A 70 34.17 -3.79 2.22
C GLU A 70 33.41 -2.53 2.66
N LYS A 71 33.24 -1.59 1.74
CA LYS A 71 32.46 -0.35 1.94
C LYS A 71 31.43 -0.20 0.84
N LEU A 72 30.16 -0.07 1.22
CA LEU A 72 29.11 0.27 0.27
C LEU A 72 29.25 1.74 -0.13
N GLN A 73 29.12 2.00 -1.44
CA GLN A 73 29.32 3.31 -2.06
C GLN A 73 28.03 3.77 -2.73
N ILE A 74 27.94 5.07 -2.94
CA ILE A 74 26.77 5.73 -3.55
C ILE A 74 27.04 6.19 -4.97
N LYS A 75 25.98 6.21 -5.81
CA LYS A 75 25.99 6.72 -7.17
C LYS A 75 24.74 7.57 -7.45
N VAL A 76 24.85 8.47 -8.42
CA VAL A 76 23.71 9.25 -8.92
C VAL A 76 22.77 8.31 -9.67
N ILE A 77 21.47 8.46 -9.43
CA ILE A 77 20.42 7.75 -10.17
C ILE A 77 20.35 8.35 -11.59
N PRO A 78 20.58 7.55 -12.65
CA PRO A 78 20.69 8.10 -14.04
C PRO A 78 19.49 8.94 -14.46
N GLN A 79 18.26 8.53 -14.08
CA GLN A 79 17.03 9.21 -14.43
C GLN A 79 16.88 10.59 -13.78
N THR A 80 17.52 10.81 -12.65
CA THR A 80 17.48 12.07 -11.88
C THR A 80 18.75 12.91 -12.05
N GLY A 81 19.67 12.47 -12.91
CA GLY A 81 20.98 13.10 -13.09
C GLY A 81 20.93 14.61 -13.41
N LYS A 82 19.95 15.06 -14.19
CA LYS A 82 19.75 16.48 -14.49
C LYS A 82 19.47 17.29 -13.22
N GLN A 83 18.60 16.78 -12.34
CA GLN A 83 18.26 17.47 -11.10
C GLN A 83 19.42 17.42 -10.09
N TYR A 84 20.12 16.27 -10.00
CA TYR A 84 21.33 16.19 -9.19
C TYR A 84 22.35 17.25 -9.64
N HIS A 85 22.60 17.40 -10.93
CA HIS A 85 23.49 18.42 -11.47
C HIS A 85 23.03 19.84 -11.13
N ALA A 86 21.71 20.14 -11.25
CA ALA A 86 21.17 21.43 -10.86
C ALA A 86 21.43 21.75 -9.36
N VAL A 87 21.20 20.78 -8.47
CA VAL A 87 21.48 20.93 -7.03
C VAL A 87 22.96 21.16 -6.78
N THR A 88 23.84 20.35 -7.38
CA THR A 88 25.29 20.48 -7.18
C THR A 88 25.85 21.77 -7.73
N THR A 89 25.31 22.29 -8.83
CA THR A 89 25.67 23.61 -9.37
C THR A 89 25.42 24.71 -8.33
N GLN A 90 24.31 24.66 -7.61
CA GLN A 90 24.06 25.63 -6.54
C GLN A 90 24.98 25.40 -5.31
N LEU A 91 25.28 24.13 -4.97
CA LEU A 91 26.19 23.79 -3.87
C LEU A 91 27.60 24.33 -4.08
N THR A 92 28.11 24.32 -5.30
CA THR A 92 29.48 24.72 -5.64
C THR A 92 29.67 26.23 -5.82
N ARG A 93 28.60 27.03 -5.78
CA ARG A 93 28.67 28.50 -5.88
C ARG A 93 29.55 29.09 -4.81
N LYS A 94 30.40 30.07 -5.18
CA LYS A 94 31.29 30.76 -4.28
C LYS A 94 30.58 31.71 -3.31
N ASP A 95 29.40 32.22 -3.71
CA ASP A 95 28.58 33.11 -2.88
C ASP A 95 27.68 32.34 -1.90
N VAL A 96 27.63 30.98 -1.95
CA VAL A 96 26.94 30.10 -0.98
C VAL A 96 27.94 29.69 0.10
N ASN A 97 27.66 30.05 1.36
CA ASN A 97 28.51 29.74 2.52
C ASN A 97 27.88 28.77 3.53
N GLU A 98 26.58 28.56 3.49
CA GLU A 98 25.83 27.68 4.40
C GLU A 98 24.73 26.93 3.64
N ILE A 99 24.39 25.75 4.15
CA ILE A 99 23.34 24.91 3.61
C ILE A 99 22.27 24.67 4.67
N VAL A 100 21.00 24.76 4.28
CA VAL A 100 19.87 24.33 5.11
C VAL A 100 19.25 23.07 4.47
N ILE A 101 19.32 21.97 5.21
CA ILE A 101 18.63 20.73 4.89
C ILE A 101 17.17 20.91 5.25
N ALA A 102 16.30 20.97 4.24
CA ALA A 102 14.85 21.17 4.35
C ALA A 102 14.06 20.01 3.72
N THR A 103 14.63 18.81 3.73
CA THR A 103 13.96 17.56 3.40
C THR A 103 13.00 17.13 4.51
N ASP A 104 12.12 16.19 4.22
CA ASP A 104 11.11 15.72 5.18
C ASP A 104 11.72 15.41 6.56
N ALA A 105 10.97 15.69 7.62
CA ALA A 105 11.45 15.62 9.01
C ALA A 105 11.50 14.18 9.53
N GLY A 106 12.29 13.33 8.89
CA GLY A 106 12.38 11.93 9.20
C GLY A 106 13.68 11.28 8.76
N ARG A 107 13.81 10.00 9.05
CA ARG A 107 14.99 9.17 8.74
C ARG A 107 15.29 9.15 7.23
N GLU A 108 14.26 9.04 6.38
CA GLU A 108 14.43 9.02 4.92
C GLU A 108 14.84 10.39 4.38
N GLY A 109 14.27 11.49 4.92
CA GLY A 109 14.67 12.85 4.53
C GLY A 109 16.13 13.16 4.85
N GLU A 110 16.65 12.66 5.99
CA GLU A 110 18.09 12.73 6.29
C GLU A 110 18.93 11.98 5.25
N LEU A 111 18.49 10.77 4.86
CA LEU A 111 19.19 9.96 3.87
C LEU A 111 19.25 10.67 2.50
N VAL A 112 18.11 11.20 2.04
CA VAL A 112 18.01 11.93 0.76
C VAL A 112 19.01 13.10 0.73
N ALA A 113 18.97 13.96 1.74
CA ALA A 113 19.83 15.16 1.77
C ALA A 113 21.30 14.81 1.93
N ARG A 114 21.63 13.97 2.91
CA ARG A 114 23.03 13.65 3.22
C ARG A 114 23.72 12.90 2.09
N TRP A 115 23.04 11.98 1.40
CA TRP A 115 23.63 11.32 0.24
C TRP A 115 23.91 12.27 -0.93
N ILE A 116 23.09 13.31 -1.12
CA ILE A 116 23.37 14.37 -2.11
C ILE A 116 24.64 15.12 -1.70
N LEU A 117 24.74 15.54 -0.43
CA LEU A 117 25.88 16.28 0.11
C LEU A 117 27.17 15.45 0.10
N ASP A 118 27.11 14.20 0.54
CA ASP A 118 28.24 13.27 0.54
C ASP A 118 28.74 12.99 -0.90
N LYS A 119 27.82 12.77 -1.84
CA LYS A 119 28.16 12.54 -3.25
C LYS A 119 28.75 13.76 -3.92
N ALA A 120 28.35 14.96 -3.48
CA ALA A 120 28.88 16.26 -3.94
C ALA A 120 30.16 16.67 -3.18
N HIS A 121 30.63 15.89 -2.22
CA HIS A 121 31.80 16.19 -1.37
C HIS A 121 31.70 17.56 -0.67
N ASN A 122 30.50 17.86 -0.15
CA ASN A 122 30.24 19.14 0.49
C ASN A 122 31.09 19.36 1.75
N GLN A 123 31.69 20.55 1.85
CA GLN A 123 32.48 20.97 3.02
C GLN A 123 31.84 22.18 3.77
N LYS A 124 30.76 22.72 3.23
CA LYS A 124 30.07 23.86 3.82
C LYS A 124 29.27 23.45 5.06
N PRO A 125 29.14 24.31 6.06
CA PRO A 125 28.35 24.03 7.25
C PRO A 125 26.88 23.83 6.89
N CYS A 126 26.24 22.86 7.58
CA CYS A 126 24.87 22.47 7.32
C CYS A 126 24.02 22.69 8.55
N LYS A 127 22.86 23.28 8.38
CA LYS A 127 21.78 23.37 9.36
C LYS A 127 20.58 22.52 8.94
N ARG A 128 19.73 22.20 9.87
CA ARG A 128 18.54 21.38 9.68
C ARG A 128 17.28 22.18 9.98
N LEU A 129 16.40 22.27 9.00
CA LEU A 129 15.02 22.69 9.16
C LEU A 129 14.16 21.46 9.51
N TRP A 130 13.55 21.44 10.70
CA TRP A 130 12.73 20.34 11.17
C TRP A 130 11.28 20.81 11.35
N ILE A 131 10.45 20.56 10.33
CA ILE A 131 9.03 20.96 10.32
C ILE A 131 8.20 19.81 9.75
N SER A 132 6.99 19.61 10.29
CA SER A 132 6.00 18.62 9.82
C SER A 132 4.84 19.25 9.03
N SER A 133 4.94 20.55 8.75
CA SER A 133 3.96 21.32 7.99
C SER A 133 4.67 22.37 7.15
N VAL A 134 4.09 22.75 6.03
CA VAL A 134 4.61 23.77 5.08
C VAL A 134 3.79 25.06 5.10
N THR A 135 3.06 25.33 6.18
CA THR A 135 2.39 26.62 6.38
C THR A 135 3.43 27.75 6.48
N ASP A 136 3.04 28.96 6.10
CA ASP A 136 3.91 30.15 6.22
C ASP A 136 4.45 30.31 7.63
N LYS A 137 3.61 30.06 8.63
CA LYS A 137 3.97 30.14 10.04
C LYS A 137 5.03 29.09 10.39
N ALA A 138 4.79 27.83 10.06
CA ALA A 138 5.72 26.73 10.36
C ALA A 138 7.08 26.95 9.67
N ILE A 139 7.10 27.44 8.43
CA ILE A 139 8.33 27.74 7.72
C ILE A 139 9.10 28.86 8.43
N ARG A 140 8.44 29.99 8.77
CA ARG A 140 9.11 31.12 9.46
C ARG A 140 9.66 30.72 10.82
N GLU A 141 8.86 30.03 11.63
CA GLU A 141 9.27 29.53 12.94
C GLU A 141 10.42 28.52 12.85
N GLY A 142 10.36 27.62 11.86
CA GLY A 142 11.40 26.63 11.59
C GLY A 142 12.72 27.29 11.20
N PHE A 143 12.69 28.33 10.33
CA PHE A 143 13.90 29.07 9.96
C PHE A 143 14.45 29.93 11.09
N ALA A 144 13.64 30.36 12.06
CA ALA A 144 14.08 31.00 13.27
C ALA A 144 14.74 30.03 14.26
N ASN A 145 14.47 28.74 14.17
CA ASN A 145 14.90 27.67 15.08
C ASN A 145 15.74 26.59 14.40
N LEU A 146 16.54 26.95 13.38
CA LEU A 146 17.42 25.99 12.68
C LEU A 146 18.43 25.38 13.67
N LYS A 147 18.57 24.04 13.58
CA LYS A 147 19.52 23.29 14.40
C LYS A 147 20.77 22.92 13.59
N ASP A 148 21.86 22.62 14.29
CA ASP A 148 23.04 22.05 13.63
C ASP A 148 22.70 20.68 13.05
N ALA A 149 23.07 20.44 11.80
CA ALA A 149 22.80 19.16 11.15
C ALA A 149 23.48 17.97 11.86
N LYS A 150 24.56 18.21 12.63
CA LYS A 150 25.23 17.17 13.41
C LYS A 150 24.37 16.55 14.51
N GLU A 151 23.36 17.26 15.00
CA GLU A 151 22.42 16.73 15.99
C GLU A 151 21.64 15.51 15.42
N TYR A 152 21.55 15.40 14.10
CA TYR A 152 20.85 14.34 13.38
C TYR A 152 21.78 13.25 12.83
N ASP A 153 23.07 13.24 13.17
CA ASP A 153 24.04 12.27 12.66
C ASP A 153 23.68 10.82 12.99
N ASN A 154 23.16 10.57 14.19
CA ASN A 154 22.73 9.23 14.57
C ASN A 154 21.50 8.77 13.78
N LEU A 155 20.57 9.69 13.50
CA LEU A 155 19.40 9.42 12.65
C LEU A 155 19.84 9.07 11.23
N TYR A 156 20.80 9.84 10.67
CA TYR A 156 21.42 9.54 9.37
C TYR A 156 22.12 8.17 9.37
N ARG A 157 22.91 7.87 10.42
CA ARG A 157 23.58 6.55 10.56
C ARG A 157 22.58 5.41 10.55
N ALA A 158 21.46 5.56 11.23
CA ALA A 158 20.38 4.57 11.22
C ALA A 158 19.79 4.39 9.81
N ALA A 159 19.54 5.49 9.08
CA ALA A 159 19.02 5.46 7.72
C ALA A 159 19.96 4.75 6.74
N VAL A 160 21.26 5.08 6.77
CA VAL A 160 22.28 4.41 5.95
C VAL A 160 22.37 2.93 6.31
N SER A 161 22.39 2.58 7.61
CA SER A 161 22.45 1.18 8.05
C SER A 161 21.28 0.36 7.52
N ARG A 162 20.07 0.92 7.52
CA ARG A 162 18.89 0.28 6.93
C ARG A 162 19.06 0.03 5.44
N ALA A 163 19.46 1.05 4.68
CA ALA A 163 19.65 0.94 3.25
C ALA A 163 20.72 -0.10 2.87
N GLU A 164 21.84 -0.09 3.60
CA GLU A 164 22.94 -1.04 3.39
C GLU A 164 22.55 -2.48 3.78
N ALA A 165 21.82 -2.67 4.88
CA ALA A 165 21.32 -3.98 5.32
C ALA A 165 20.31 -4.56 4.30
N ASP A 166 19.37 -3.75 3.82
CA ASP A 166 18.42 -4.16 2.79
C ASP A 166 19.12 -4.52 1.47
N TRP A 167 20.20 -3.80 1.10
CA TRP A 167 21.03 -4.11 -0.06
C TRP A 167 21.76 -5.46 0.11
N LEU A 168 22.48 -5.63 1.23
CA LEU A 168 23.27 -6.85 1.48
C LEU A 168 22.38 -8.10 1.49
N VAL A 169 21.33 -8.09 2.29
CA VAL A 169 20.46 -9.26 2.44
C VAL A 169 19.59 -9.47 1.21
N GLY A 170 18.94 -8.43 0.71
CA GLY A 170 17.97 -8.55 -0.38
C GLY A 170 18.59 -8.97 -1.71
N ILE A 171 19.72 -8.37 -2.09
CA ILE A 171 20.40 -8.68 -3.37
C ILE A 171 21.05 -10.07 -3.31
N ASN A 172 21.76 -10.39 -2.23
CA ASN A 172 22.45 -11.68 -2.10
C ASN A 172 21.44 -12.83 -2.07
N ALA A 173 20.41 -12.77 -1.21
CA ALA A 173 19.42 -13.82 -1.12
C ALA A 173 18.61 -13.99 -2.44
N THR A 174 18.24 -12.89 -3.10
CA THR A 174 17.56 -12.94 -4.40
C THR A 174 18.42 -13.59 -5.47
N ARG A 175 19.72 -13.25 -5.53
CA ARG A 175 20.64 -13.86 -6.50
C ARG A 175 20.89 -15.33 -6.19
N ALA A 176 21.09 -15.69 -4.92
CA ALA A 176 21.32 -17.08 -4.51
C ALA A 176 20.14 -17.99 -4.91
N LEU A 177 18.91 -17.61 -4.54
CA LEU A 177 17.72 -18.35 -4.92
C LEU A 177 17.55 -18.43 -6.45
N THR A 178 17.78 -17.32 -7.15
CA THR A 178 17.65 -17.28 -8.60
C THR A 178 18.68 -18.15 -9.31
N CYS A 179 19.93 -18.16 -8.84
CA CYS A 179 21.00 -19.01 -9.41
C CYS A 179 20.78 -20.48 -9.11
N LYS A 180 20.48 -20.81 -7.85
CA LYS A 180 20.31 -22.20 -7.40
C LYS A 180 19.18 -22.91 -8.12
N TYR A 181 18.03 -22.24 -8.22
CA TYR A 181 16.81 -22.84 -8.76
C TYR A 181 16.53 -22.49 -10.22
N ASN A 182 17.43 -21.77 -10.86
CA ASN A 182 17.29 -21.33 -12.26
C ASN A 182 15.90 -20.68 -12.56
N ALA A 183 15.40 -19.90 -11.62
CA ALA A 183 14.11 -19.25 -11.66
C ALA A 183 14.21 -17.85 -11.07
N GLN A 184 13.46 -16.88 -11.62
CA GLN A 184 13.41 -15.52 -11.05
C GLN A 184 12.69 -15.55 -9.70
N LEU A 185 13.43 -15.72 -8.62
CA LEU A 185 12.94 -15.80 -7.25
C LEU A 185 13.50 -14.62 -6.45
N SER A 186 12.65 -13.64 -6.18
CA SER A 186 13.04 -12.50 -5.34
C SER A 186 12.53 -12.67 -3.92
N CYS A 187 13.36 -12.33 -2.96
CA CYS A 187 12.99 -12.31 -1.54
C CYS A 187 13.51 -11.04 -0.85
N GLY A 188 13.05 -10.80 0.36
CA GLY A 188 13.45 -9.67 1.18
C GLY A 188 12.58 -9.55 2.43
N ARG A 189 13.08 -8.82 3.45
CA ARG A 189 12.49 -8.74 4.78
C ARG A 189 11.06 -8.17 4.87
N VAL A 190 10.54 -7.58 3.78
CA VAL A 190 9.14 -7.10 3.74
C VAL A 190 8.29 -7.93 2.79
N GLN A 191 8.77 -8.16 1.55
CA GLN A 191 7.99 -8.89 0.55
C GLN A 191 7.77 -10.36 0.93
N THR A 192 8.75 -11.00 1.56
CA THR A 192 8.64 -12.43 1.91
C THR A 192 7.67 -12.67 3.08
N PRO A 193 7.74 -11.92 4.20
CA PRO A 193 6.71 -12.03 5.24
C PRO A 193 5.29 -11.70 4.73
N THR A 194 5.16 -10.74 3.81
CA THR A 194 3.87 -10.43 3.18
C THR A 194 3.30 -11.66 2.45
N LEU A 195 4.13 -12.39 1.70
CA LEU A 195 3.72 -13.65 1.06
C LEU A 195 3.39 -14.73 2.10
N ALA A 196 4.16 -14.82 3.18
CA ALA A 196 3.96 -15.80 4.25
C ALA A 196 2.62 -15.58 4.98
N MET A 197 2.23 -14.32 5.23
CA MET A 197 0.91 -14.00 5.80
C MET A 197 -0.24 -14.48 4.91
N ILE A 198 -0.11 -14.32 3.59
CA ILE A 198 -1.12 -14.81 2.64
C ILE A 198 -1.15 -16.34 2.64
N ALA A 199 0.02 -17.00 2.70
CA ALA A 199 0.13 -18.45 2.77
C ALA A 199 -0.55 -19.01 4.03
N GLN A 200 -0.30 -18.39 5.18
CA GLN A 200 -0.94 -18.77 6.44
C GLN A 200 -2.47 -18.63 6.35
N ARG A 201 -2.96 -17.52 5.78
CA ARG A 201 -4.40 -17.32 5.56
C ARG A 201 -4.99 -18.40 4.63
N GLU A 202 -4.29 -18.75 3.55
CA GLU A 202 -4.73 -19.84 2.65
C GLU A 202 -4.72 -21.20 3.36
N GLN A 203 -3.79 -21.44 4.27
CA GLN A 203 -3.74 -22.64 5.10
C GLN A 203 -4.90 -22.66 6.10
N GLU A 204 -5.12 -21.56 6.83
CA GLU A 204 -6.28 -21.41 7.74
C GLU A 204 -7.61 -21.74 7.05
N ILE A 205 -7.78 -21.28 5.80
CA ILE A 205 -8.99 -21.53 5.01
C ILE A 205 -9.09 -23.00 4.57
N ARG A 206 -7.99 -23.61 4.15
CA ARG A 206 -7.96 -24.99 3.65
C ARG A 206 -8.17 -26.02 4.76
N GLU A 207 -7.60 -25.75 5.95
CA GLU A 207 -7.69 -26.63 7.12
C GLU A 207 -8.94 -26.38 7.95
N PHE A 208 -9.72 -25.34 7.58
CA PHE A 208 -10.91 -24.99 8.32
C PHE A 208 -11.99 -26.08 8.19
N VAL A 209 -12.42 -26.59 9.33
CA VAL A 209 -13.53 -27.54 9.43
C VAL A 209 -14.77 -26.78 9.93
N PRO A 210 -15.82 -26.63 9.07
CA PRO A 210 -17.06 -26.00 9.49
C PRO A 210 -17.70 -26.75 10.65
N LYS A 211 -17.95 -26.08 11.77
CA LYS A 211 -18.68 -26.61 12.92
C LYS A 211 -20.13 -26.16 12.85
N PRO A 212 -21.10 -27.05 12.98
CA PRO A 212 -22.50 -26.67 13.08
C PRO A 212 -22.76 -25.93 14.40
N TYR A 213 -23.67 -24.98 14.34
CA TYR A 213 -24.24 -24.34 15.52
C TYR A 213 -25.72 -24.06 15.30
N TYR A 214 -26.44 -23.89 16.39
CA TYR A 214 -27.86 -23.65 16.38
C TYR A 214 -28.17 -22.32 17.05
N THR A 215 -29.13 -21.58 16.51
CA THR A 215 -29.64 -20.34 17.09
C THR A 215 -31.15 -20.47 17.29
N VAL A 216 -31.61 -20.21 18.50
CA VAL A 216 -33.04 -20.19 18.82
C VAL A 216 -33.50 -18.74 18.88
N THR A 217 -34.56 -18.43 18.12
CA THR A 217 -35.19 -17.11 18.14
C THR A 217 -36.64 -17.20 18.50
N ALA A 218 -37.15 -16.21 19.21
CA ALA A 218 -38.53 -16.06 19.63
C ALA A 218 -39.09 -14.76 19.05
N ALA A 219 -40.07 -14.82 18.14
CA ALA A 219 -40.73 -13.64 17.60
C ALA A 219 -42.05 -13.39 18.34
N ALA A 220 -42.17 -12.24 18.96
CA ALA A 220 -43.34 -11.81 19.71
C ALA A 220 -43.44 -10.28 19.74
N GLY A 221 -44.67 -9.74 19.66
CA GLY A 221 -44.89 -8.28 19.71
C GLY A 221 -44.19 -7.46 18.65
N GLY A 222 -43.96 -8.06 17.45
CA GLY A 222 -43.21 -7.40 16.36
C GLY A 222 -41.70 -7.40 16.52
N VAL A 223 -41.16 -8.06 17.56
CA VAL A 223 -39.72 -8.11 17.87
C VAL A 223 -39.24 -9.54 17.80
N VAL A 224 -38.01 -9.75 17.31
CA VAL A 224 -37.29 -11.05 17.30
C VAL A 224 -36.27 -11.04 18.43
N TYR A 225 -36.47 -11.90 19.39
CA TYR A 225 -35.55 -12.12 20.51
C TYR A 225 -34.66 -13.31 20.21
N THR A 226 -33.36 -13.19 20.43
CA THR A 226 -32.39 -14.27 20.25
C THR A 226 -32.03 -14.87 21.60
N TRP A 227 -32.06 -16.18 21.70
CA TRP A 227 -31.61 -16.87 22.91
C TRP A 227 -30.15 -16.54 23.21
N LYS A 228 -29.86 -16.38 24.51
CA LYS A 228 -28.52 -16.02 24.99
C LYS A 228 -28.18 -16.90 26.19
N ASP A 229 -27.03 -17.53 26.15
CA ASP A 229 -26.51 -18.26 27.31
C ASP A 229 -26.15 -17.31 28.45
N GLU A 230 -26.70 -17.55 29.62
CA GLU A 230 -26.57 -16.66 30.79
C GLU A 230 -25.13 -16.58 31.31
N LYS A 231 -24.37 -17.67 31.18
CA LYS A 231 -23.00 -17.76 31.70
C LYS A 231 -21.96 -17.21 30.73
N SER A 232 -22.02 -17.63 29.46
CA SER A 232 -21.06 -17.24 28.43
C SER A 232 -21.44 -15.98 27.69
N GLY A 233 -22.72 -15.59 27.72
CA GLY A 233 -23.25 -14.49 26.93
C GLY A 233 -23.39 -14.80 25.44
N GLY A 234 -23.05 -16.02 24.98
CA GLY A 234 -23.11 -16.44 23.59
C GLY A 234 -24.53 -16.75 23.13
N THR A 235 -24.78 -16.58 21.83
CA THR A 235 -26.08 -16.85 21.18
C THR A 235 -26.09 -18.14 20.36
N ARG A 236 -24.95 -18.81 20.24
CA ARG A 236 -24.75 -20.04 19.46
C ARG A 236 -24.71 -21.25 20.39
N ILE A 237 -25.51 -22.24 20.04
CA ILE A 237 -25.61 -23.50 20.76
C ILE A 237 -24.91 -24.56 19.90
N SER A 238 -23.91 -25.25 20.42
CA SER A 238 -23.18 -26.31 19.69
C SER A 238 -23.89 -27.68 19.73
N ASP A 239 -24.70 -27.91 20.77
CA ASP A 239 -25.42 -29.15 20.99
C ASP A 239 -26.84 -29.08 20.36
N PRO A 240 -27.16 -29.92 19.34
CA PRO A 240 -28.44 -29.93 18.66
C PRO A 240 -29.59 -30.32 19.59
N GLU A 241 -29.37 -31.26 20.55
CA GLU A 241 -30.44 -31.69 21.44
C GLU A 241 -30.77 -30.59 22.47
N LYS A 242 -29.78 -29.92 23.02
CA LYS A 242 -29.96 -28.72 23.86
C LYS A 242 -30.74 -27.64 23.12
N ALA A 243 -30.42 -27.39 21.85
CA ALA A 243 -31.09 -26.39 21.06
C ALA A 243 -32.57 -26.75 20.79
N LYS A 244 -32.87 -28.03 20.52
CA LYS A 244 -34.26 -28.53 20.37
C LYS A 244 -35.02 -28.42 21.68
N GLN A 245 -34.42 -28.83 22.82
CA GLN A 245 -35.06 -28.73 24.16
C GLN A 245 -35.42 -27.29 24.48
N ILE A 246 -34.52 -26.32 24.25
CA ILE A 246 -34.79 -24.91 24.46
C ILE A 246 -35.92 -24.45 23.56
N ALA A 247 -35.91 -24.82 22.28
CA ALA A 247 -36.92 -24.42 21.31
C ALA A 247 -38.34 -24.99 21.69
N GLU A 248 -38.44 -26.29 22.07
CA GLU A 248 -39.68 -26.93 22.47
C GLU A 248 -40.21 -26.38 23.80
N LYS A 249 -39.31 -26.13 24.74
CA LYS A 249 -39.66 -25.45 26.01
C LYS A 249 -40.19 -24.05 25.76
N ALA A 250 -39.52 -23.29 24.91
CA ALA A 250 -39.92 -21.90 24.61
C ALA A 250 -41.27 -21.80 23.89
N LYS A 251 -41.73 -22.84 23.17
CA LYS A 251 -43.06 -22.88 22.55
C LYS A 251 -44.22 -22.96 23.56
N ARG A 252 -43.97 -23.44 24.78
CA ARG A 252 -45.00 -23.74 25.78
C ARG A 252 -45.31 -22.59 26.72
N TYR A 253 -44.40 -21.63 26.85
CA TYR A 253 -44.46 -20.57 27.84
C TYR A 253 -44.47 -19.18 27.18
N PRO A 254 -45.15 -18.18 27.81
CA PRO A 254 -45.15 -16.83 27.31
C PRO A 254 -43.75 -16.18 27.50
N LEU A 255 -43.47 -15.23 26.61
CA LEU A 255 -42.27 -14.38 26.70
C LEU A 255 -42.59 -13.23 27.68
N VAL A 256 -41.70 -13.04 28.64
CA VAL A 256 -41.80 -11.99 29.66
C VAL A 256 -40.60 -11.09 29.61
N LEU A 257 -40.81 -9.79 29.50
CA LEU A 257 -39.73 -8.80 29.51
C LEU A 257 -39.19 -8.62 30.94
N GLN A 258 -37.93 -8.93 31.15
CA GLN A 258 -37.29 -8.79 32.46
C GLN A 258 -36.72 -7.39 32.66
N ASN A 259 -36.08 -6.86 31.61
CA ASN A 259 -35.47 -5.56 31.64
C ASN A 259 -35.52 -4.90 30.24
N VAL A 260 -35.72 -3.59 30.22
CA VAL A 260 -35.65 -2.76 29.00
C VAL A 260 -34.73 -1.59 29.31
N GLU A 261 -33.49 -1.70 28.85
CA GLU A 261 -32.48 -0.68 29.07
C GLU A 261 -32.38 0.22 27.85
N LYS A 262 -32.58 1.54 28.02
CA LYS A 262 -32.39 2.55 26.98
C LYS A 262 -31.21 3.42 27.34
N LYS A 263 -30.22 3.51 26.42
CA LYS A 263 -29.02 4.33 26.60
C LYS A 263 -28.82 5.23 25.38
N LYS A 264 -28.71 6.53 25.61
CA LYS A 264 -28.20 7.43 24.60
C LYS A 264 -26.70 7.25 24.48
N LYS A 265 -26.21 6.97 23.26
CA LYS A 265 -24.81 6.83 22.93
C LYS A 265 -24.41 7.85 21.87
N GLN A 266 -23.18 8.29 21.94
CA GLN A 266 -22.57 9.15 20.94
C GLN A 266 -21.46 8.39 20.24
N LYS A 267 -21.37 8.57 18.92
CA LYS A 267 -20.29 8.00 18.08
C LYS A 267 -19.61 9.14 17.36
N GLU A 268 -18.32 9.30 17.63
CA GLU A 268 -17.48 10.27 16.96
C GLU A 268 -17.24 9.89 15.50
N ALA A 269 -16.94 10.88 14.66
CA ALA A 269 -16.53 10.63 13.29
C ALA A 269 -15.21 9.80 13.26
N PRO A 270 -15.04 8.93 12.27
CA PRO A 270 -13.74 8.33 12.01
C PRO A 270 -12.68 9.41 11.78
N LEU A 271 -11.46 9.22 12.30
CA LEU A 271 -10.35 10.16 12.10
C LEU A 271 -10.10 10.44 10.61
N LEU A 272 -9.38 11.51 10.31
CA LEU A 272 -8.94 11.86 8.96
C LEU A 272 -8.19 10.70 8.29
N TYR A 273 -8.02 10.76 6.99
CA TYR A 273 -7.28 9.75 6.24
C TYR A 273 -5.76 9.92 6.38
N ASP A 274 -5.10 8.81 6.70
CA ASP A 274 -3.77 8.51 6.20
C ASP A 274 -3.86 7.79 4.83
N LEU A 275 -2.73 7.47 4.22
CA LEU A 275 -2.74 6.79 2.92
C LEU A 275 -3.30 5.37 3.00
N THR A 276 -2.96 4.62 4.04
CA THR A 276 -3.40 3.22 4.20
C THR A 276 -4.92 3.12 4.33
N GLU A 277 -5.51 3.96 5.17
CA GLU A 277 -6.97 3.99 5.36
C GLU A 277 -7.71 4.40 4.10
N LEU A 278 -7.19 5.42 3.37
CA LEU A 278 -7.76 5.82 2.10
C LEU A 278 -7.68 4.70 1.04
N GLN A 279 -6.55 3.98 0.98
CA GLN A 279 -6.40 2.82 0.09
C GLN A 279 -7.37 1.69 0.45
N ARG A 280 -7.63 1.46 1.74
CA ARG A 280 -8.62 0.48 2.22
C ARG A 280 -10.03 0.84 1.78
N ASP A 281 -10.45 2.09 2.03
CA ASP A 281 -11.79 2.57 1.63
C ASP A 281 -11.96 2.55 0.11
N ALA A 282 -10.96 2.99 -0.65
CA ALA A 282 -10.98 2.94 -2.11
C ALA A 282 -11.05 1.50 -2.66
N SER A 283 -10.33 0.58 -2.02
CA SER A 283 -10.38 -0.85 -2.37
C SER A 283 -11.75 -1.45 -2.06
N ALA A 284 -12.32 -1.18 -0.89
CA ALA A 284 -13.62 -1.70 -0.48
C ALA A 284 -14.77 -1.16 -1.34
N ARG A 285 -14.76 0.15 -1.64
CA ARG A 285 -15.86 0.83 -2.34
C ARG A 285 -15.80 0.73 -3.85
N PHE A 286 -14.59 0.80 -4.43
CA PHE A 286 -14.40 0.93 -5.87
C PHE A 286 -13.58 -0.21 -6.48
N GLY A 287 -13.04 -1.13 -5.66
CA GLY A 287 -12.14 -2.19 -6.11
C GLY A 287 -10.78 -1.67 -6.60
N TYR A 288 -10.39 -0.44 -6.24
CA TYR A 288 -9.13 0.14 -6.66
C TYR A 288 -7.95 -0.57 -5.98
N SER A 289 -6.86 -0.75 -6.73
CA SER A 289 -5.62 -1.23 -6.15
C SER A 289 -4.97 -0.15 -5.28
N ALA A 290 -4.14 -0.56 -4.33
CA ALA A 290 -3.35 0.36 -3.52
C ALA A 290 -2.50 1.30 -4.38
N LYS A 291 -1.90 0.78 -5.45
CA LYS A 291 -1.09 1.58 -6.39
C LYS A 291 -1.93 2.54 -7.22
N GLN A 292 -3.11 2.12 -7.69
CA GLN A 292 -4.04 2.99 -8.41
C GLN A 292 -4.49 4.16 -7.52
N THR A 293 -4.89 3.88 -6.28
CA THR A 293 -5.27 4.92 -5.32
C THR A 293 -4.15 5.91 -5.07
N LEU A 294 -2.91 5.43 -4.88
CA LEU A 294 -1.74 6.30 -4.71
C LEU A 294 -1.49 7.19 -5.95
N ASN A 295 -1.60 6.64 -7.16
CA ASN A 295 -1.40 7.41 -8.39
C ASN A 295 -2.47 8.50 -8.57
N LEU A 296 -3.74 8.20 -8.25
CA LEU A 296 -4.84 9.17 -8.29
C LEU A 296 -4.61 10.29 -7.25
N MET A 297 -4.20 9.92 -6.04
CA MET A 297 -3.82 10.88 -5.00
C MET A 297 -2.66 11.78 -5.43
N GLN A 298 -1.64 11.19 -6.07
CA GLN A 298 -0.50 11.94 -6.59
C GLN A 298 -0.94 12.98 -7.63
N SER A 299 -1.86 12.62 -8.51
CA SER A 299 -2.44 13.56 -9.49
C SER A 299 -3.22 14.68 -8.80
N LEU A 300 -4.05 14.36 -7.80
CA LEU A 300 -4.83 15.37 -7.04
C LEU A 300 -3.92 16.31 -6.23
N TYR A 301 -2.77 15.83 -5.76
CA TYR A 301 -1.77 16.63 -5.05
C TYR A 301 -0.88 17.45 -5.99
N GLU A 302 -0.29 16.85 -7.03
CA GLU A 302 0.75 17.51 -7.86
C GLU A 302 0.15 18.34 -9.01
N THR A 303 -0.85 17.78 -9.70
CA THR A 303 -1.44 18.40 -10.90
C THR A 303 -2.57 19.34 -10.52
N HIS A 304 -3.56 18.84 -9.78
CA HIS A 304 -4.75 19.63 -9.40
C HIS A 304 -4.51 20.47 -8.15
N LYS A 305 -3.57 20.08 -7.26
CA LYS A 305 -3.21 20.76 -6.01
C LYS A 305 -4.38 20.94 -5.02
N VAL A 306 -5.37 20.08 -5.11
CA VAL A 306 -6.61 20.16 -4.31
C VAL A 306 -6.58 19.31 -3.04
N LEU A 307 -5.60 18.42 -2.90
CA LEU A 307 -5.38 17.62 -1.70
C LEU A 307 -3.95 17.79 -1.18
N THR A 308 -3.74 17.54 0.11
CA THR A 308 -2.42 17.59 0.73
C THR A 308 -1.57 16.35 0.37
N TYR A 309 -0.33 16.29 0.83
CA TYR A 309 0.62 15.25 0.48
C TYR A 309 0.10 13.84 0.78
N PRO A 310 0.13 12.91 -0.19
CA PRO A 310 -0.55 11.63 -0.07
C PRO A 310 0.15 10.59 0.82
N ARG A 311 1.48 10.68 0.99
CA ARG A 311 2.25 9.63 1.68
C ARG A 311 2.45 9.95 3.14
N THR A 312 1.38 9.91 3.91
CA THR A 312 1.38 10.16 5.35
C THR A 312 0.81 8.97 6.10
N ASP A 313 1.35 8.69 7.27
CA ASP A 313 0.86 7.72 8.25
C ASP A 313 0.02 8.38 9.36
N SER A 314 -0.06 9.71 9.37
CA SER A 314 -0.83 10.44 10.35
C SER A 314 -2.28 10.62 9.94
N ARG A 315 -3.16 10.49 10.92
CA ARG A 315 -4.61 10.77 10.84
C ARG A 315 -4.99 12.03 11.60
N TYR A 316 -3.98 12.84 11.97
CA TYR A 316 -4.10 14.04 12.78
C TYR A 316 -3.56 15.27 12.06
N LEU A 317 -4.03 16.45 12.49
CA LEU A 317 -3.50 17.75 12.07
C LEU A 317 -2.65 18.35 13.18
N THR A 318 -1.73 19.21 12.79
CA THR A 318 -0.98 20.08 13.71
C THR A 318 -1.79 21.35 14.01
N LYS A 319 -1.49 21.99 15.14
CA LYS A 319 -2.19 23.23 15.58
C LYS A 319 -2.05 24.39 14.60
N ASP A 320 -0.94 24.47 13.85
CA ASP A 320 -0.70 25.50 12.84
C ASP A 320 -1.59 25.37 11.59
N ILE A 321 -2.19 24.19 11.35
CA ILE A 321 -3.18 23.98 10.29
C ILE A 321 -4.56 24.55 10.66
N VAL A 322 -4.90 24.60 11.96
CA VAL A 322 -6.23 25.02 12.44
C VAL A 322 -6.67 26.38 11.89
N PRO A 323 -5.85 27.42 11.84
CA PRO A 323 -6.24 28.72 11.25
C PRO A 323 -6.64 28.64 9.78
N THR A 324 -6.13 27.66 9.04
CA THR A 324 -6.40 27.49 7.59
C THR A 324 -7.72 26.72 7.31
N LEU A 325 -8.32 26.09 8.32
CA LEU A 325 -9.51 25.24 8.14
C LEU A 325 -10.70 26.01 7.53
N LYS A 326 -10.83 27.31 7.85
CA LYS A 326 -11.91 28.13 7.31
C LYS A 326 -11.76 28.31 5.80
N GLU A 327 -10.57 28.61 5.32
CA GLU A 327 -10.27 28.79 3.88
C GLU A 327 -10.43 27.45 3.13
N ARG A 328 -10.04 26.34 3.75
CA ARG A 328 -10.24 24.98 3.19
C ARG A 328 -11.72 24.63 3.08
N LEU A 329 -12.53 24.99 4.07
CA LEU A 329 -13.99 24.85 4.02
C LEU A 329 -14.62 25.74 2.95
N ASP A 330 -14.08 26.95 2.71
CA ASP A 330 -14.50 27.79 1.60
C ASP A 330 -14.18 27.14 0.25
N ALA A 331 -12.98 26.60 0.08
CA ALA A 331 -12.54 25.96 -1.14
C ALA A 331 -13.36 24.71 -1.53
N VAL A 332 -13.81 23.92 -0.53
CA VAL A 332 -14.66 22.74 -0.78
C VAL A 332 -16.16 23.06 -0.82
N SER A 333 -16.58 24.31 -0.57
CA SER A 333 -17.99 24.71 -0.49
C SER A 333 -18.66 24.80 -1.86
N ILE A 334 -18.58 23.75 -2.66
CA ILE A 334 -19.13 23.67 -4.01
C ILE A 334 -19.97 22.40 -4.22
N GLY A 335 -20.90 22.44 -5.17
CA GLY A 335 -21.71 21.29 -5.57
C GLY A 335 -22.32 20.53 -4.38
N PRO A 336 -22.12 19.22 -4.28
CA PRO A 336 -22.72 18.39 -3.23
C PRO A 336 -22.19 18.66 -1.82
N TYR A 337 -21.05 19.35 -1.69
CA TYR A 337 -20.39 19.61 -0.41
C TYR A 337 -20.84 20.92 0.24
N LYS A 338 -21.53 21.81 -0.50
CA LYS A 338 -21.83 23.19 -0.07
C LYS A 338 -22.58 23.25 1.27
N ALA A 339 -23.65 22.48 1.40
CA ALA A 339 -24.47 22.48 2.63
C ALA A 339 -23.66 21.96 3.83
N LEU A 340 -22.92 20.87 3.66
CA LEU A 340 -22.10 20.28 4.70
C LEU A 340 -20.95 21.20 5.13
N ALA A 341 -20.29 21.86 4.18
CA ALA A 341 -19.23 22.83 4.47
C ALA A 341 -19.76 24.04 5.25
N GLN A 342 -20.96 24.52 4.93
CA GLN A 342 -21.62 25.61 5.68
C GLN A 342 -21.98 25.18 7.10
N GLN A 343 -22.42 23.93 7.28
CA GLN A 343 -22.70 23.38 8.60
C GLN A 343 -21.42 23.24 9.43
N ALA A 344 -20.35 22.68 8.84
CA ALA A 344 -19.04 22.53 9.48
C ALA A 344 -18.42 23.86 9.91
N LYS A 345 -18.65 24.96 9.18
CA LYS A 345 -18.20 26.31 9.56
C LYS A 345 -18.83 26.85 10.85
N ARG A 346 -19.97 26.32 11.28
CA ARG A 346 -20.64 26.71 12.54
C ARG A 346 -19.98 26.06 13.76
N SER A 347 -19.20 24.99 13.56
CA SER A 347 -18.46 24.33 14.62
C SER A 347 -17.27 25.18 15.07
N PRO A 348 -16.88 25.13 16.34
CA PRO A 348 -15.70 25.87 16.84
C PRO A 348 -14.41 25.30 16.25
N LEU A 349 -13.78 26.02 15.32
CA LEU A 349 -12.54 25.66 14.69
C LEU A 349 -11.35 26.11 15.57
N ASN A 350 -10.95 25.27 16.51
CA ASN A 350 -9.88 25.57 17.46
C ASN A 350 -8.95 24.36 17.68
N GLY A 351 -7.86 24.54 18.41
CA GLY A 351 -6.85 23.51 18.69
C GLY A 351 -7.31 22.38 19.64
N LYS A 352 -8.59 22.38 20.11
CA LYS A 352 -9.15 21.34 20.99
C LYS A 352 -9.91 20.26 20.20
N LEU A 353 -9.93 20.35 18.87
CA LEU A 353 -10.56 19.33 18.00
C LEU A 353 -9.86 17.98 18.20
N SER A 354 -10.64 16.90 18.28
CA SER A 354 -10.15 15.53 18.58
C SER A 354 -9.08 15.01 17.61
N PHE A 355 -9.10 15.52 16.38
CA PHE A 355 -8.16 15.18 15.31
C PHE A 355 -6.98 16.18 15.20
N VAL A 356 -6.79 17.09 16.16
CA VAL A 356 -5.64 18.02 16.25
C VAL A 356 -4.70 17.57 17.36
N ASN A 357 -3.52 17.07 16.99
CA ASN A 357 -2.53 16.58 17.94
C ASN A 357 -1.13 16.59 17.34
N ASP A 358 -0.30 17.57 17.73
CA ASP A 358 1.07 17.71 17.22
C ASP A 358 1.95 16.48 17.48
N ALA A 359 1.76 15.79 18.62
CA ALA A 359 2.55 14.61 18.98
C ALA A 359 2.24 13.36 18.15
N LYS A 360 1.12 13.35 17.41
CA LYS A 360 0.69 12.27 16.53
C LYS A 360 0.91 12.58 15.04
N VAL A 361 1.64 13.64 14.75
CA VAL A 361 2.07 13.99 13.40
C VAL A 361 3.59 13.86 13.36
N SER A 362 4.08 12.94 12.51
CA SER A 362 5.51 12.74 12.28
C SER A 362 6.02 13.71 11.20
N ASP A 363 6.18 13.23 9.99
CA ASP A 363 6.72 13.98 8.85
C ASP A 363 5.64 14.83 8.16
N HIS A 364 4.41 14.32 8.11
CA HIS A 364 3.26 14.94 7.44
C HIS A 364 1.97 14.72 8.23
N HIS A 365 1.10 15.73 8.22
CA HIS A 365 -0.25 15.61 8.76
C HIS A 365 -1.17 14.77 7.86
N ALA A 366 -2.40 14.49 8.33
CA ALA A 366 -3.42 13.75 7.60
C ALA A 366 -3.73 14.35 6.21
N ILE A 367 -4.27 13.50 5.34
CA ILE A 367 -4.74 13.90 4.00
C ILE A 367 -6.03 14.70 4.14
N ILE A 368 -6.00 15.96 3.70
CA ILE A 368 -7.15 16.88 3.71
C ILE A 368 -7.18 17.73 2.43
N PRO A 369 -8.29 18.39 2.11
CA PRO A 369 -8.34 19.39 1.04
C PRO A 369 -7.41 20.56 1.32
N THR A 370 -6.87 21.15 0.26
CA THR A 370 -6.11 22.40 0.32
C THR A 370 -7.04 23.61 0.26
N GLU A 371 -6.49 24.80 0.27
CA GLU A 371 -7.20 26.06 0.07
C GLU A 371 -7.52 26.33 -1.41
N GLN A 372 -7.07 25.43 -2.31
CA GLN A 372 -7.30 25.54 -3.74
C GLN A 372 -8.74 25.15 -4.11
N TYR A 373 -9.44 26.03 -4.81
CA TYR A 373 -10.77 25.75 -5.38
C TYR A 373 -10.67 24.65 -6.44
N VAL A 374 -11.50 23.63 -6.31
CA VAL A 374 -11.52 22.51 -7.25
C VAL A 374 -12.47 22.77 -8.42
N GLN A 375 -12.03 22.46 -9.63
CA GLN A 375 -12.92 22.32 -10.79
C GLN A 375 -13.30 20.83 -10.92
N LEU A 376 -14.48 20.45 -10.38
CA LEU A 376 -14.91 19.05 -10.42
C LEU A 376 -15.00 18.47 -11.84
N SER A 377 -15.30 19.31 -12.85
CA SER A 377 -15.33 18.90 -14.26
C SER A 377 -13.94 18.59 -14.86
N ALA A 378 -12.88 19.11 -14.28
CA ALA A 378 -11.51 18.85 -14.71
C ALA A 378 -10.96 17.52 -14.14
N LEU A 379 -11.60 16.95 -13.12
CA LEU A 379 -11.22 15.68 -12.54
C LEU A 379 -11.80 14.51 -13.36
N SER A 380 -10.99 13.48 -13.59
CA SER A 380 -11.50 12.19 -14.08
C SER A 380 -12.51 11.59 -13.09
N ASN A 381 -13.33 10.65 -13.54
CA ASN A 381 -14.28 9.97 -12.66
C ASN A 381 -13.59 9.25 -11.49
N GLU A 382 -12.41 8.70 -11.73
CA GLU A 382 -11.63 8.01 -10.70
C GLU A 382 -11.03 9.00 -9.68
N GLU A 383 -10.46 10.11 -10.15
CA GLU A 383 -9.95 11.19 -9.29
C GLU A 383 -11.08 11.82 -8.46
N ARG A 384 -12.25 12.00 -9.07
CA ARG A 384 -13.42 12.54 -8.37
C ARG A 384 -13.88 11.64 -7.23
N ARG A 385 -13.86 10.33 -7.41
CA ARG A 385 -14.19 9.36 -6.34
C ARG A 385 -13.22 9.45 -5.16
N ILE A 386 -11.93 9.55 -5.42
CA ILE A 386 -10.92 9.70 -4.36
C ILE A 386 -11.06 11.06 -3.66
N TYR A 387 -11.26 12.13 -4.43
CA TYR A 387 -11.51 13.46 -3.89
C TYR A 387 -12.75 13.48 -2.99
N ASP A 388 -13.84 12.86 -3.43
CA ASP A 388 -15.10 12.74 -2.65
C ASP A 388 -14.87 12.04 -1.30
N LEU A 389 -14.12 10.92 -1.27
CA LEU A 389 -13.77 10.24 -0.02
C LEU A 389 -13.08 11.19 0.96
N VAL A 390 -12.05 11.91 0.49
CA VAL A 390 -11.26 12.80 1.34
C VAL A 390 -12.08 13.98 1.83
N VAL A 391 -12.84 14.63 0.94
CA VAL A 391 -13.69 15.80 1.32
C VAL A 391 -14.77 15.41 2.30
N ARG A 392 -15.49 14.30 2.07
CA ARG A 392 -16.51 13.82 2.99
C ARG A 392 -15.95 13.47 4.37
N ARG A 393 -14.78 12.83 4.43
CA ARG A 393 -14.09 12.54 5.70
C ARG A 393 -13.65 13.82 6.41
N PHE A 394 -13.13 14.78 5.67
CA PHE A 394 -12.74 16.09 6.20
C PHE A 394 -13.96 16.86 6.76
N LEU A 395 -15.10 16.84 6.08
CA LEU A 395 -16.31 17.45 6.57
C LEU A 395 -16.90 16.71 7.78
N ALA A 396 -16.88 15.37 7.75
CA ALA A 396 -17.40 14.53 8.82
C ALA A 396 -16.73 14.81 10.18
N VAL A 397 -15.39 14.94 10.23
CA VAL A 397 -14.69 15.20 11.50
C VAL A 397 -14.98 16.59 12.08
N LEU A 398 -15.53 17.50 11.27
CA LEU A 398 -15.91 18.86 11.68
C LEU A 398 -17.40 18.98 12.07
N LEU A 399 -18.18 17.91 11.86
CA LEU A 399 -19.59 17.85 12.24
C LEU A 399 -19.74 17.25 13.65
N PRO A 400 -20.89 17.50 14.33
CA PRO A 400 -21.14 16.93 15.64
C PRO A 400 -21.12 15.39 15.65
N PRO A 401 -20.89 14.76 16.79
CA PRO A 401 -21.05 13.32 16.94
C PRO A 401 -22.45 12.86 16.50
N CYS A 402 -22.54 11.67 15.97
CA CYS A 402 -23.83 11.03 15.74
C CYS A 402 -24.39 10.56 17.09
N VAL A 403 -25.64 10.82 17.34
CA VAL A 403 -26.34 10.41 18.57
C VAL A 403 -27.39 9.38 18.24
N TYR A 404 -27.37 8.26 18.92
CA TYR A 404 -28.38 7.22 18.80
C TYR A 404 -28.81 6.70 20.17
N GLU A 405 -30.04 6.24 20.23
CA GLU A 405 -30.59 5.55 21.39
C GLU A 405 -30.50 4.04 21.14
N GLU A 406 -29.71 3.37 21.94
CA GLU A 406 -29.63 1.90 21.96
C GLU A 406 -30.64 1.39 23.00
N THR A 407 -31.50 0.49 22.56
CA THR A 407 -32.40 -0.25 23.44
C THR A 407 -31.99 -1.69 23.48
N VAL A 408 -31.70 -2.22 24.66
CA VAL A 408 -31.43 -3.63 24.91
C VAL A 408 -32.57 -4.19 25.76
N ILE A 409 -33.23 -5.20 25.22
CA ILE A 409 -34.30 -5.90 25.92
C ILE A 409 -33.77 -7.24 26.39
N GLN A 410 -33.91 -7.50 27.68
CA GLN A 410 -33.69 -8.83 28.27
C GLN A 410 -35.06 -9.42 28.54
N ALA A 411 -35.33 -10.59 28.00
CA ALA A 411 -36.56 -11.31 28.16
C ALA A 411 -36.30 -12.72 28.65
N SER A 412 -37.27 -13.34 29.25
CA SER A 412 -37.24 -14.74 29.62
C SER A 412 -38.44 -15.50 29.10
N ILE A 413 -38.22 -16.77 28.78
CA ILE A 413 -39.24 -17.76 28.57
C ILE A 413 -38.95 -18.88 29.55
N GLU A 414 -39.72 -18.95 30.62
CA GLU A 414 -39.44 -19.78 31.82
C GLU A 414 -38.07 -19.40 32.41
N LYS A 415 -37.06 -20.25 32.26
CA LYS A 415 -35.68 -20.05 32.78
C LYS A 415 -34.67 -19.78 31.66
N GLU A 416 -35.15 -19.68 30.41
CA GLU A 416 -34.28 -19.43 29.27
C GLU A 416 -34.19 -17.91 28.97
N CYS A 417 -32.99 -17.39 28.84
CA CYS A 417 -32.75 -15.99 28.58
C CYS A 417 -32.80 -15.68 27.07
N PHE A 418 -33.49 -14.60 26.71
CA PHE A 418 -33.57 -14.09 25.36
C PHE A 418 -33.23 -12.59 25.36
N THR A 419 -32.63 -12.12 24.28
CA THR A 419 -32.26 -10.71 24.13
C THR A 419 -32.69 -10.16 22.78
N ALA A 420 -33.11 -8.90 22.74
CA ALA A 420 -33.29 -8.14 21.50
C ALA A 420 -32.56 -6.81 21.63
N ARG A 421 -32.08 -6.29 20.50
CA ARG A 421 -31.44 -4.98 20.40
C ARG A 421 -32.12 -4.13 19.36
N GLY A 422 -32.25 -2.84 19.66
CA GLY A 422 -32.68 -1.85 18.71
C GLY A 422 -31.82 -0.61 18.79
N LYS A 423 -31.67 0.06 17.67
CA LYS A 423 -30.94 1.30 17.55
C LYS A 423 -31.82 2.30 16.82
N ARG A 424 -32.05 3.41 17.44
CA ARG A 424 -32.83 4.53 16.86
C ARG A 424 -31.90 5.74 16.72
N MET A 425 -31.66 6.18 15.50
CA MET A 425 -30.92 7.41 15.23
C MET A 425 -31.70 8.60 15.78
N VAL A 426 -31.05 9.39 16.64
CA VAL A 426 -31.61 10.63 17.23
C VAL A 426 -31.07 11.82 16.44
N GLU A 427 -29.76 11.89 16.22
CA GLU A 427 -29.09 12.92 15.45
C GLU A 427 -28.07 12.28 14.56
N LYS A 428 -28.16 12.53 13.25
CA LYS A 428 -27.21 11.97 12.27
C LYS A 428 -25.77 12.47 12.47
N GLY A 429 -25.63 13.75 12.86
CA GLY A 429 -24.32 14.35 13.07
C GLY A 429 -23.40 14.15 11.85
N TRP A 430 -22.16 13.67 12.08
CA TRP A 430 -21.18 13.45 11.01
C TRP A 430 -21.64 12.47 9.91
N GLN A 431 -22.60 11.60 10.17
CA GLN A 431 -23.13 10.67 9.16
C GLN A 431 -23.86 11.39 8.02
N GLU A 432 -24.28 12.64 8.22
CA GLU A 432 -24.83 13.47 7.13
C GLU A 432 -23.84 13.69 5.98
N ALA A 433 -22.52 13.57 6.25
CA ALA A 433 -21.50 13.66 5.22
C ALA A 433 -21.51 12.48 4.25
N TYR A 434 -22.18 11.37 4.59
CA TYR A 434 -22.23 10.15 3.80
C TYR A 434 -23.65 9.87 3.33
N GLU A 435 -23.80 9.50 2.05
CA GLU A 435 -25.09 9.21 1.44
C GLU A 435 -25.59 7.79 1.75
N ASP A 436 -24.65 6.90 2.14
CA ASP A 436 -24.91 5.51 2.46
C ASP A 436 -24.63 5.22 3.95
N ASN A 437 -25.42 4.31 4.54
CA ASN A 437 -25.29 3.89 5.94
C ASN A 437 -24.21 2.82 6.16
N ARG A 438 -23.21 2.69 5.30
CA ARG A 438 -22.21 1.60 5.33
C ARG A 438 -21.39 1.53 6.61
N TYR A 439 -21.20 2.65 7.30
CA TYR A 439 -20.53 2.65 8.60
C TYR A 439 -21.33 1.96 9.71
N ASP A 440 -22.65 1.88 9.53
CA ASP A 440 -23.50 1.11 10.45
C ASP A 440 -23.53 -0.37 10.07
N GLU A 441 -23.53 -0.71 8.77
CA GLU A 441 -23.52 -2.10 8.28
C GLU A 441 -22.25 -2.87 8.67
N GLU A 442 -21.08 -2.22 8.72
CA GLU A 442 -19.83 -2.87 9.16
C GLU A 442 -19.84 -3.20 10.66
N ASP A 443 -20.48 -2.39 11.48
CA ASP A 443 -20.64 -2.64 12.91
C ASP A 443 -21.70 -3.72 13.16
N GLU A 444 -22.83 -3.69 12.43
CA GLU A 444 -23.90 -4.70 12.51
C GLU A 444 -23.44 -6.10 12.10
N ALA A 445 -22.56 -6.20 11.09
CA ALA A 445 -22.04 -7.48 10.62
C ALA A 445 -21.18 -8.22 11.68
N LYS A 446 -20.70 -7.51 12.71
CA LYS A 446 -19.93 -8.06 13.83
C LYS A 446 -20.79 -8.49 15.01
N GLU A 447 -22.06 -8.07 15.04
CA GLU A 447 -22.96 -8.36 16.16
C GLU A 447 -23.74 -9.67 15.94
N GLU A 448 -23.79 -10.50 17.00
CA GLU A 448 -24.52 -11.78 16.98
C GLU A 448 -26.05 -11.59 17.08
N VAL A 449 -26.50 -10.47 17.61
CA VAL A 449 -27.93 -10.11 17.73
C VAL A 449 -28.25 -9.00 16.75
N ARG A 450 -29.15 -9.27 15.80
CA ARG A 450 -29.53 -8.32 14.76
C ARG A 450 -30.25 -7.10 15.34
N GLU A 451 -29.86 -5.90 14.96
CA GLU A 451 -30.55 -4.66 15.29
C GLU A 451 -31.92 -4.60 14.62
N GLN A 452 -32.91 -4.06 15.35
CA GLN A 452 -34.29 -3.97 14.92
C GLN A 452 -34.88 -2.62 15.32
N ASN A 453 -35.94 -2.20 14.62
CA ASN A 453 -36.80 -1.14 15.10
C ASN A 453 -37.71 -1.70 16.20
N LEU A 454 -37.47 -1.28 17.43
CA LEU A 454 -38.22 -1.77 18.59
C LEU A 454 -39.41 -0.87 18.87
N PRO A 455 -40.62 -1.43 19.11
CA PRO A 455 -41.76 -0.67 19.62
C PRO A 455 -41.51 -0.22 21.06
N LEU A 456 -42.41 0.61 21.58
CA LEU A 456 -42.39 0.99 23.00
C LEU A 456 -42.76 -0.22 23.86
N LEU A 457 -41.78 -0.71 24.60
CA LEU A 457 -41.93 -1.86 25.50
C LEU A 457 -41.41 -1.49 26.90
N GLU A 458 -42.00 -2.09 27.93
CA GLU A 458 -41.66 -1.88 29.33
C GLU A 458 -41.35 -3.19 30.04
N ALA A 459 -40.49 -3.14 31.07
CA ALA A 459 -40.20 -4.28 31.90
C ALA A 459 -41.47 -4.82 32.59
N GLY A 460 -41.53 -6.15 32.74
CA GLY A 460 -42.71 -6.83 33.33
C GLY A 460 -43.82 -7.18 32.32
N MET A 461 -43.80 -6.66 31.10
CA MET A 461 -44.77 -7.01 30.06
C MET A 461 -44.70 -8.49 29.68
N LYS A 462 -45.88 -9.14 29.64
CA LYS A 462 -46.08 -10.48 29.05
C LYS A 462 -46.54 -10.32 27.61
N ILE A 463 -45.74 -10.74 26.65
CA ILE A 463 -46.01 -10.53 25.22
C ILE A 463 -46.74 -11.74 24.56
N GLY A 464 -47.25 -12.65 25.37
CA GLY A 464 -47.95 -13.85 24.86
C GLY A 464 -46.99 -14.95 24.41
N GLN A 465 -47.53 -15.96 23.71
CA GLN A 465 -46.75 -17.06 23.19
C GLN A 465 -45.94 -16.63 21.95
N PRO A 466 -44.60 -16.79 21.96
CA PRO A 466 -43.79 -16.40 20.85
C PRO A 466 -43.79 -17.46 19.72
N LYS A 467 -43.58 -17.01 18.49
CA LYS A 467 -43.25 -17.90 17.37
C LYS A 467 -41.77 -18.28 17.45
N ILE A 468 -41.50 -19.52 17.83
CA ILE A 468 -40.12 -20.00 17.97
C ILE A 468 -39.57 -20.48 16.63
N SER A 469 -38.33 -20.11 16.31
CA SER A 469 -37.58 -20.60 15.17
C SER A 469 -36.22 -21.13 15.63
N LEU A 470 -35.92 -22.36 15.24
CA LEU A 470 -34.62 -22.99 15.41
C LEU A 470 -33.89 -22.96 14.05
N ARG A 471 -32.74 -22.35 13.98
CA ARG A 471 -31.94 -22.25 12.76
C ARG A 471 -30.58 -22.92 12.95
N GLU A 472 -30.23 -23.76 12.01
CA GLU A 472 -28.88 -24.33 11.91
C GLU A 472 -28.00 -23.39 11.08
N GLY A 473 -26.80 -23.15 11.55
CA GLY A 473 -25.72 -22.44 10.87
C GLY A 473 -24.42 -23.24 10.90
N LYS A 474 -23.48 -22.86 10.08
CA LYS A 474 -22.13 -23.42 10.12
C LYS A 474 -21.13 -22.27 10.23
N THR A 475 -20.09 -22.47 11.04
CA THR A 475 -18.98 -21.51 11.10
C THR A 475 -18.34 -21.39 9.72
N LYS A 476 -17.84 -20.20 9.39
CA LYS A 476 -17.20 -19.92 8.10
C LYS A 476 -15.69 -19.74 8.30
N PRO A 477 -14.88 -20.11 7.32
CA PRO A 477 -13.44 -19.82 7.36
C PRO A 477 -13.20 -18.30 7.34
N PRO A 478 -12.01 -17.85 7.75
CA PRO A 478 -11.65 -16.45 7.59
C PRO A 478 -11.67 -16.05 6.11
N ALA A 479 -12.04 -14.82 5.81
CA ALA A 479 -12.05 -14.31 4.44
C ALA A 479 -10.63 -14.25 3.86
N ARG A 480 -10.51 -14.46 2.54
CA ARG A 480 -9.26 -14.23 1.81
C ARG A 480 -8.85 -12.76 1.88
N PHE A 481 -7.58 -12.51 1.70
CA PHE A 481 -7.11 -11.14 1.61
C PHE A 481 -7.63 -10.46 0.34
N THR A 482 -8.06 -9.22 0.52
CA THR A 482 -8.12 -8.19 -0.52
C THR A 482 -6.89 -7.29 -0.40
N GLU A 483 -6.62 -6.40 -1.35
CA GLU A 483 -5.50 -5.44 -1.16
C GLU A 483 -5.68 -4.58 0.08
N GLY A 484 -6.91 -4.13 0.36
CA GLY A 484 -7.20 -3.34 1.56
C GLY A 484 -6.91 -4.10 2.86
N THR A 485 -7.37 -5.36 2.98
CA THR A 485 -7.11 -6.16 4.19
C THR A 485 -5.66 -6.63 4.30
N LEU A 486 -4.95 -6.79 3.16
CA LEU A 486 -3.52 -7.07 3.15
C LEU A 486 -2.70 -5.87 3.65
N LEU A 487 -3.05 -4.65 3.21
CA LEU A 487 -2.44 -3.42 3.74
C LEU A 487 -2.60 -3.32 5.26
N SER A 488 -3.79 -3.64 5.80
CA SER A 488 -4.01 -3.67 7.26
C SER A 488 -3.14 -4.70 7.96
N ALA A 489 -2.98 -5.90 7.36
CA ALA A 489 -2.12 -6.92 7.92
C ALA A 489 -0.63 -6.56 7.84
N MET A 490 -0.20 -5.84 6.79
CA MET A 490 1.16 -5.30 6.70
C MET A 490 1.40 -4.20 7.73
N GLU A 491 0.41 -3.36 8.00
CA GLU A 491 0.48 -2.28 8.99
C GLU A 491 0.51 -2.84 10.43
N ASN A 492 -0.27 -3.87 10.70
CA ASN A 492 -0.28 -4.55 11.99
C ASN A 492 -0.10 -6.07 11.80
N PRO A 493 1.16 -6.54 11.64
CA PRO A 493 1.44 -7.95 11.38
C PRO A 493 1.49 -8.82 12.65
N VAL A 494 1.18 -8.29 13.84
CA VAL A 494 1.32 -8.97 15.14
C VAL A 494 0.61 -10.33 15.19
N ARG A 495 -0.54 -10.46 14.52
CA ARG A 495 -1.27 -11.74 14.42
C ARG A 495 -0.43 -12.86 13.79
N TYR A 496 0.51 -12.50 12.92
CA TYR A 496 1.34 -13.41 12.12
C TYR A 496 2.74 -13.61 12.70
N MET A 497 3.01 -13.01 13.87
CA MET A 497 4.24 -13.22 14.63
C MET A 497 4.13 -14.50 15.48
N GLU A 498 5.19 -15.31 15.46
CA GLU A 498 5.35 -16.46 16.35
C GLU A 498 5.78 -15.99 17.75
N ASN A 499 6.79 -15.13 17.79
CA ASN A 499 7.24 -14.48 19.02
C ASN A 499 6.53 -13.12 19.19
N ARG A 500 5.67 -13.04 20.20
CA ARG A 500 4.92 -11.81 20.54
C ARG A 500 5.47 -11.13 21.78
N ASP A 501 6.79 -11.13 21.93
CA ASP A 501 7.44 -10.32 22.96
C ASP A 501 6.95 -8.86 22.86
N SER A 502 6.66 -8.27 24.02
CA SER A 502 6.07 -6.93 24.11
C SER A 502 6.96 -5.86 23.47
N SER A 503 8.27 -6.02 23.52
CA SER A 503 9.24 -5.10 22.93
C SER A 503 9.21 -5.16 21.40
N LEU A 504 9.14 -6.36 20.81
CA LEU A 504 9.02 -6.57 19.37
C LEU A 504 7.67 -6.07 18.85
N VAL A 505 6.59 -6.39 19.54
CA VAL A 505 5.22 -5.94 19.19
C VAL A 505 5.15 -4.42 19.22
N LYS A 506 5.67 -3.78 20.26
CA LYS A 506 5.73 -2.33 20.36
C LYS A 506 6.56 -1.71 19.22
N THR A 507 7.74 -2.26 18.98
CA THR A 507 8.67 -1.72 17.97
C THR A 507 8.09 -1.83 16.56
N ILE A 508 7.48 -2.96 16.20
CA ILE A 508 6.90 -3.11 14.85
C ILE A 508 5.69 -2.19 14.67
N GLY A 509 4.93 -1.94 15.73
CA GLY A 509 3.84 -0.96 15.73
C GLY A 509 4.36 0.47 15.56
N GLU A 510 5.40 0.88 16.29
CA GLU A 510 6.03 2.20 16.19
C GLU A 510 6.70 2.40 14.81
N ALA A 511 7.24 1.34 14.20
CA ALA A 511 7.81 1.37 12.86
C ALA A 511 6.74 1.38 11.74
N GLY A 512 5.46 1.29 12.11
CA GLY A 512 4.34 1.25 11.16
C GLY A 512 4.20 -0.09 10.45
N GLY A 513 4.70 -1.21 11.00
CA GLY A 513 4.52 -2.56 10.45
C GLY A 513 5.55 -2.97 9.40
N LEU A 514 5.12 -3.80 8.45
CA LEU A 514 5.92 -4.27 7.31
C LEU A 514 5.90 -3.27 6.17
N GLY A 515 7.04 -2.67 5.88
CA GLY A 515 7.18 -1.59 4.90
C GLY A 515 6.59 -0.27 5.41
N THR A 516 7.02 0.82 4.80
CA THR A 516 6.47 2.15 5.09
C THR A 516 5.19 2.38 4.32
N VAL A 517 4.37 3.33 4.74
CA VAL A 517 3.17 3.78 4.02
C VAL A 517 3.48 4.09 2.56
N ALA A 518 4.64 4.73 2.29
CA ALA A 518 5.07 5.07 0.94
C ALA A 518 5.39 3.85 0.06
N THR A 519 5.80 2.72 0.64
CA THR A 519 6.36 1.57 -0.10
C THR A 519 5.42 0.37 -0.23
N ARG A 520 4.41 0.22 0.65
CA ARG A 520 3.51 -0.95 0.66
C ARG A 520 2.81 -1.18 -0.68
N ALA A 521 2.26 -0.12 -1.28
CA ALA A 521 1.60 -0.22 -2.57
C ALA A 521 2.54 -0.73 -3.68
N ASP A 522 3.78 -0.26 -3.71
CA ASP A 522 4.80 -0.69 -4.68
C ASP A 522 5.26 -2.12 -4.43
N ILE A 523 5.34 -2.55 -3.16
CA ILE A 523 5.66 -3.94 -2.80
C ILE A 523 4.55 -4.88 -3.29
N ILE A 524 3.28 -4.58 -3.01
CA ILE A 524 2.15 -5.39 -3.47
C ILE A 524 2.12 -5.45 -5.00
N GLU A 525 2.27 -4.31 -5.68
CA GLU A 525 2.34 -4.25 -7.14
C GLU A 525 3.50 -5.09 -7.70
N LYS A 526 4.69 -5.03 -7.06
CA LYS A 526 5.85 -5.84 -7.43
C LYS A 526 5.57 -7.34 -7.28
N LEU A 527 4.86 -7.76 -6.23
CA LEU A 527 4.48 -9.15 -6.03
C LEU A 527 3.56 -9.65 -7.15
N PHE A 528 2.59 -8.84 -7.58
CA PHE A 528 1.77 -9.15 -8.76
C PHE A 528 2.58 -9.20 -10.06
N ARG A 529 3.42 -8.19 -10.31
CA ARG A 529 4.27 -8.14 -11.52
C ARG A 529 5.28 -9.27 -11.59
N SER A 530 5.73 -9.78 -10.46
CA SER A 530 6.64 -10.92 -10.37
C SER A 530 5.94 -12.27 -10.46
N PHE A 531 4.61 -12.28 -10.70
CA PHE A 531 3.77 -13.47 -10.74
C PHE A 531 3.86 -14.32 -9.46
N LEU A 532 3.97 -13.66 -8.31
CA LEU A 532 3.88 -14.30 -7.00
C LEU A 532 2.45 -14.24 -6.45
N LEU A 533 1.69 -13.22 -6.83
CA LEU A 533 0.28 -13.05 -6.50
C LEU A 533 -0.58 -13.02 -7.75
N GLU A 534 -1.82 -13.48 -7.64
CA GLU A 534 -2.87 -13.33 -8.62
C GLU A 534 -4.18 -12.86 -7.97
N LYS A 535 -5.04 -12.19 -8.74
CA LYS A 535 -6.37 -11.77 -8.30
C LYS A 535 -7.46 -12.62 -8.96
N LYS A 536 -8.48 -12.98 -8.17
CA LYS A 536 -9.76 -13.50 -8.67
C LYS A 536 -10.88 -12.66 -8.07
N GLY A 537 -11.46 -11.78 -8.88
CA GLY A 537 -12.27 -10.67 -8.36
C GLY A 537 -11.41 -9.72 -7.51
N ASN A 538 -11.84 -9.47 -6.28
CA ASN A 538 -11.08 -8.65 -5.33
C ASN A 538 -10.16 -9.46 -4.41
N GLU A 539 -10.23 -10.80 -4.45
CA GLU A 539 -9.46 -11.68 -3.59
C GLU A 539 -8.06 -11.93 -4.14
N ILE A 540 -7.09 -12.03 -3.23
CA ILE A 540 -5.69 -12.30 -3.52
C ILE A 540 -5.39 -13.78 -3.27
N TYR A 541 -4.68 -14.39 -4.22
CA TYR A 541 -4.22 -15.77 -4.18
C TYR A 541 -2.71 -15.84 -4.41
N LEU A 542 -2.07 -16.80 -3.73
CA LEU A 542 -0.70 -17.17 -4.05
C LEU A 542 -0.67 -17.99 -5.34
N THR A 543 0.28 -17.68 -6.20
CA THR A 543 0.60 -18.56 -7.34
C THR A 543 1.36 -19.81 -6.89
N SER A 544 1.47 -20.82 -7.74
CA SER A 544 2.35 -21.97 -7.49
C SER A 544 3.81 -21.53 -7.29
N LYS A 545 4.27 -20.55 -8.06
CA LYS A 545 5.61 -19.95 -7.91
C LYS A 545 5.84 -19.41 -6.50
N ALA A 546 4.86 -18.67 -5.93
CA ALA A 546 4.98 -18.13 -4.58
C ALA A 546 5.00 -19.22 -3.50
N ARG A 547 4.14 -20.25 -3.64
CA ARG A 547 4.13 -21.38 -2.70
C ARG A 547 5.45 -22.14 -2.71
N GLN A 548 6.05 -22.34 -3.88
CA GLN A 548 7.36 -22.96 -4.01
C GLN A 548 8.46 -22.05 -3.42
N LEU A 549 8.44 -20.75 -3.73
CA LEU A 549 9.39 -19.78 -3.16
C LEU A 549 9.38 -19.83 -1.62
N LEU A 550 8.20 -19.83 -1.00
CA LEU A 550 8.08 -19.87 0.47
C LEU A 550 8.62 -21.17 1.09
N LYS A 551 8.68 -22.26 0.34
CA LYS A 551 9.34 -23.50 0.81
C LYS A 551 10.86 -23.41 0.74
N LEU A 552 11.40 -22.64 -0.19
CA LEU A 552 12.81 -22.57 -0.51
C LEU A 552 13.54 -21.39 0.17
N VAL A 553 12.78 -20.42 0.68
CA VAL A 553 13.34 -19.27 1.40
C VAL A 553 13.60 -19.64 2.85
N PRO A 554 14.74 -19.25 3.43
CA PRO A 554 15.05 -19.40 4.85
C PRO A 554 13.94 -18.92 5.76
N ALA A 555 13.80 -19.61 6.91
CA ALA A 555 12.67 -19.41 7.80
C ALA A 555 12.56 -17.97 8.32
N ASP A 556 13.68 -17.35 8.66
CA ASP A 556 13.71 -16.01 9.26
C ASP A 556 13.22 -14.92 8.29
N LEU A 557 13.50 -15.05 7.01
CA LEU A 557 13.01 -14.11 5.99
C LEU A 557 11.48 -14.16 5.81
N LYS A 558 10.81 -15.18 6.32
CA LYS A 558 9.34 -15.31 6.29
C LYS A 558 8.65 -14.64 7.46
N LYS A 559 9.39 -14.28 8.51
CA LYS A 559 8.87 -13.82 9.80
C LYS A 559 8.87 -12.29 9.89
N PRO A 560 7.76 -11.67 10.34
CA PRO A 560 7.72 -10.23 10.63
C PRO A 560 8.74 -9.82 11.71
N GLU A 561 9.10 -10.74 12.61
CA GLU A 561 10.05 -10.53 13.72
C GLU A 561 11.43 -10.07 13.26
N LEU A 562 11.89 -10.52 12.10
CA LEU A 562 13.16 -10.05 11.53
C LEU A 562 13.11 -8.53 11.30
N THR A 563 12.01 -8.05 10.71
CA THR A 563 11.80 -6.60 10.51
C THR A 563 11.70 -5.87 11.84
N ALA A 564 10.95 -6.41 12.82
CA ALA A 564 10.83 -5.81 14.15
C ALA A 564 12.19 -5.71 14.85
N SER A 565 12.99 -6.77 14.82
CA SER A 565 14.34 -6.80 15.40
C SER A 565 15.28 -5.76 14.77
N TRP A 566 15.26 -5.65 13.43
CA TRP A 566 16.08 -4.64 12.76
C TRP A 566 15.63 -3.22 13.09
N GLU A 567 14.33 -2.93 13.08
CA GLU A 567 13.83 -1.59 13.41
C GLU A 567 14.14 -1.22 14.87
N MET A 568 14.13 -2.17 15.80
CA MET A 568 14.55 -1.95 17.18
C MET A 568 16.03 -1.51 17.25
N GLN A 569 16.90 -2.23 16.57
CA GLN A 569 18.32 -1.92 16.54
C GLN A 569 18.62 -0.59 15.83
N LEU A 570 17.89 -0.29 14.73
CA LEU A 570 18.01 0.99 14.02
C LEU A 570 17.53 2.15 14.86
N ASN A 571 16.48 1.98 15.67
CA ASN A 571 16.03 2.98 16.64
C ASN A 571 17.08 3.19 17.74
N ASP A 572 17.77 2.14 18.18
CA ASP A 572 18.86 2.25 19.14
C ASP A 572 20.09 3.00 18.54
N ILE A 573 20.37 2.81 17.25
CA ILE A 573 21.39 3.60 16.54
C ILE A 573 20.97 5.06 16.48
N ALA A 574 19.72 5.36 16.12
CA ALA A 574 19.21 6.72 16.04
C ALA A 574 19.26 7.44 17.40
N LYS A 575 19.09 6.71 18.50
CA LYS A 575 19.18 7.21 19.88
C LYS A 575 20.61 7.21 20.45
N GLY A 576 21.61 6.75 19.67
CA GLY A 576 23.00 6.64 20.11
C GLY A 576 23.29 5.51 21.10
N LYS A 577 22.34 4.58 21.32
CA LYS A 577 22.48 3.44 22.25
C LYS A 577 23.22 2.25 21.65
N LYS A 578 23.17 2.08 20.33
CA LYS A 578 23.89 1.04 19.58
C LYS A 578 24.80 1.70 18.53
N ARG A 579 26.01 1.16 18.37
CA ARG A 579 26.93 1.60 17.31
C ARG A 579 26.56 0.97 15.97
N ARG A 580 26.64 1.78 14.89
CA ARG A 580 26.37 1.33 13.51
C ARG A 580 27.26 0.15 13.07
N ASP A 581 28.55 0.20 13.41
CA ASP A 581 29.49 -0.84 12.99
C ASP A 581 29.17 -2.21 13.60
N VAL A 582 28.67 -2.26 14.83
CA VAL A 582 28.19 -3.50 15.47
C VAL A 582 27.00 -4.08 14.69
N PHE A 583 25.99 -3.26 14.43
CA PHE A 583 24.84 -3.69 13.64
C PHE A 583 25.22 -4.19 12.25
N MET A 584 26.09 -3.46 11.55
CA MET A 584 26.52 -3.86 10.20
C MET A 584 27.38 -5.13 10.19
N LYS A 585 28.15 -5.39 11.27
CA LYS A 585 28.85 -6.68 11.43
C LYS A 585 27.87 -7.84 11.59
N GLU A 586 26.84 -7.67 12.41
CA GLU A 586 25.77 -8.66 12.57
C GLU A 586 25.04 -8.95 11.24
N ILE A 587 24.70 -7.89 10.47
CA ILE A 587 24.06 -8.02 9.16
C ILE A 587 24.95 -8.78 8.16
N ARG A 588 26.27 -8.51 8.17
CA ARG A 588 27.21 -9.22 7.31
C ARG A 588 27.31 -10.71 7.68
N SER A 589 27.42 -11.04 8.96
CA SER A 589 27.40 -12.43 9.44
C SER A 589 26.09 -13.13 9.05
N TYR A 590 24.97 -12.50 9.32
CA TYR A 590 23.64 -13.00 8.93
C TYR A 590 23.54 -13.24 7.40
N THR A 591 24.10 -12.33 6.58
CA THR A 591 24.08 -12.51 5.13
C THR A 591 24.89 -13.74 4.69
N VAL A 592 26.03 -14.04 5.32
CA VAL A 592 26.82 -15.24 5.04
C VAL A 592 26.03 -16.49 5.40
N GLU A 593 25.50 -16.56 6.63
CA GLU A 593 24.70 -17.69 7.12
C GLU A 593 23.48 -17.94 6.22
N LEU A 594 22.77 -16.87 5.84
CA LEU A 594 21.62 -16.93 4.95
C LEU A 594 21.96 -17.52 3.57
N ILE A 595 23.11 -17.14 3.00
CA ILE A 595 23.54 -17.65 1.70
C ILE A 595 23.99 -19.12 1.81
N ASP A 596 24.64 -19.50 2.89
CA ASP A 596 25.03 -20.88 3.12
C ASP A 596 23.82 -21.78 3.36
N GLU A 597 22.82 -21.33 4.10
CA GLU A 597 21.52 -22.01 4.22
C GLU A 597 20.86 -22.21 2.84
N ILE A 598 20.80 -21.15 2.02
CA ILE A 598 20.25 -21.27 0.67
C ILE A 598 21.08 -22.26 -0.17
N LYS A 599 22.41 -22.29 -0.06
CA LYS A 599 23.28 -23.21 -0.82
C LYS A 599 23.06 -24.67 -0.43
N THR A 600 22.84 -24.96 0.85
CA THR A 600 22.71 -26.32 1.38
C THR A 600 21.29 -26.89 1.29
N GLU A 601 20.24 -26.03 1.17
CA GLU A 601 18.85 -26.46 1.05
C GLU A 601 18.64 -27.46 -0.10
N GLU A 602 18.04 -28.60 0.14
CA GLU A 602 17.85 -29.67 -0.88
C GLU A 602 16.57 -29.52 -1.72
N GLY A 603 15.80 -28.46 -1.53
CA GLY A 603 14.55 -28.21 -2.24
C GLY A 603 14.71 -28.09 -3.75
N THR A 604 13.64 -28.35 -4.50
CA THR A 604 13.58 -28.21 -5.97
C THR A 604 12.51 -27.23 -6.39
N PHE A 605 12.75 -26.46 -7.45
CA PHE A 605 11.79 -25.56 -8.06
C PHE A 605 11.29 -26.12 -9.39
N ARG A 606 9.97 -26.20 -9.59
CA ARG A 606 9.35 -26.65 -10.83
C ARG A 606 8.63 -25.50 -11.53
N HIS A 607 8.98 -25.29 -12.78
CA HIS A 607 8.32 -24.24 -13.59
C HIS A 607 6.94 -24.71 -14.08
N ASP A 608 5.88 -24.03 -13.70
CA ASP A 608 4.50 -24.33 -14.11
C ASP A 608 4.24 -24.06 -15.59
N ASN A 609 5.05 -23.17 -16.19
CA ASN A 609 4.96 -22.79 -17.60
C ASN A 609 5.90 -23.61 -18.50
N LEU A 610 6.37 -24.76 -18.03
CA LEU A 610 7.20 -25.67 -18.79
C LEU A 610 6.38 -26.32 -19.92
N THR A 611 6.86 -26.22 -21.15
CA THR A 611 6.20 -26.82 -22.31
C THR A 611 6.83 -28.16 -22.65
N ASN A 612 6.16 -28.92 -23.55
CA ASN A 612 6.74 -30.15 -24.09
C ASN A 612 7.75 -29.91 -25.23
N LYS A 613 7.89 -28.66 -25.71
CA LYS A 613 8.88 -28.31 -26.73
C LYS A 613 10.29 -28.32 -26.14
N LYS A 614 11.22 -28.94 -26.86
CA LYS A 614 12.64 -28.95 -26.52
C LYS A 614 13.37 -27.77 -27.17
N CYS A 615 14.36 -27.26 -26.46
CA CYS A 615 15.26 -26.23 -26.96
C CYS A 615 16.11 -26.79 -28.09
N PRO A 616 16.20 -26.14 -29.26
CA PRO A 616 17.03 -26.61 -30.36
C PRO A 616 18.52 -26.56 -30.07
N ASN A 617 18.96 -25.70 -29.14
CA ASN A 617 20.37 -25.50 -28.80
C ASN A 617 20.90 -26.53 -27.79
N CYS A 618 20.10 -26.84 -26.73
CA CYS A 618 20.60 -27.66 -25.61
C CYS A 618 19.70 -28.85 -25.25
N GLY A 619 18.60 -29.06 -25.96
CA GLY A 619 17.66 -30.19 -25.75
C GLY A 619 16.79 -30.07 -24.49
N LYS A 620 17.02 -29.11 -23.57
CA LYS A 620 16.19 -28.86 -22.39
C LYS A 620 14.82 -28.32 -22.82
N ARG A 621 13.80 -28.44 -21.95
CA ARG A 621 12.45 -27.95 -22.27
C ARG A 621 12.38 -26.43 -22.33
N LEU A 622 11.43 -25.89 -23.10
CA LEU A 622 11.14 -24.47 -23.22
C LEU A 622 10.03 -24.05 -22.25
N LEU A 623 10.16 -22.85 -21.70
CA LEU A 623 9.18 -22.17 -20.86
C LEU A 623 8.32 -21.25 -21.72
N ALA A 624 7.00 -21.31 -21.58
CA ALA A 624 6.10 -20.34 -22.18
C ALA A 624 6.04 -19.07 -21.32
N VAL A 625 6.52 -17.96 -21.84
CA VAL A 625 6.60 -16.67 -21.13
C VAL A 625 5.79 -15.62 -21.83
N ASN A 626 4.95 -14.90 -21.07
CA ASN A 626 4.24 -13.73 -21.56
C ASN A 626 5.13 -12.49 -21.37
N GLY A 627 5.70 -11.97 -22.45
CA GLY A 627 6.37 -10.67 -22.47
C GLY A 627 5.37 -9.52 -22.55
N LYS A 628 5.86 -8.26 -22.51
CA LYS A 628 5.04 -7.04 -22.53
C LYS A 628 4.08 -6.98 -23.73
N ASN A 629 4.56 -7.40 -24.89
CA ASN A 629 3.80 -7.37 -26.15
C ASN A 629 3.97 -8.66 -26.98
N ALA A 630 4.45 -9.75 -26.39
CA ALA A 630 4.70 -11.00 -27.12
C ALA A 630 4.58 -12.20 -26.19
N LYS A 631 4.15 -13.35 -26.74
CA LYS A 631 4.31 -14.66 -26.11
C LYS A 631 5.61 -15.27 -26.63
N LEU A 632 6.45 -15.72 -25.72
CA LEU A 632 7.77 -16.25 -26.01
C LEU A 632 7.90 -17.69 -25.52
N LEU A 633 8.68 -18.49 -26.20
CA LEU A 633 9.27 -19.70 -25.67
C LEU A 633 10.75 -19.43 -25.36
N VAL A 634 11.15 -19.69 -24.13
CA VAL A 634 12.50 -19.42 -23.63
C VAL A 634 13.06 -20.71 -23.07
N CYS A 635 14.35 -20.99 -23.32
CA CYS A 635 14.98 -22.15 -22.72
C CYS A 635 14.91 -22.09 -21.19
N GLN A 636 14.60 -23.20 -20.54
CA GLN A 636 14.62 -23.28 -19.09
C GLN A 636 16.04 -23.05 -18.53
N ASP A 637 17.06 -23.32 -19.34
CA ASP A 637 18.45 -23.05 -18.99
C ASP A 637 18.82 -21.61 -19.37
N ARG A 638 19.15 -20.81 -18.36
CA ARG A 638 19.52 -19.39 -18.53
C ARG A 638 20.83 -19.22 -19.32
N GLU A 639 21.78 -20.15 -19.15
CA GLU A 639 23.08 -20.10 -19.84
C GLU A 639 22.92 -20.37 -21.34
N CYS A 640 21.92 -21.18 -21.72
CA CYS A 640 21.63 -21.46 -23.13
C CYS A 640 21.08 -20.23 -23.87
N GLY A 641 20.30 -19.38 -23.19
CA GLY A 641 19.80 -18.10 -23.71
C GLY A 641 18.82 -18.19 -24.88
N TYR A 642 18.46 -19.38 -25.39
CA TYR A 642 17.54 -19.54 -26.52
C TYR A 642 16.16 -18.95 -26.24
N ARG A 643 15.64 -18.18 -27.20
CA ARG A 643 14.27 -17.63 -27.18
C ARG A 643 13.63 -17.62 -28.55
N GLU A 644 12.35 -17.95 -28.60
CA GLU A 644 11.51 -17.94 -29.79
C GLU A 644 10.23 -17.13 -29.52
N THR A 645 9.87 -16.21 -30.44
CA THR A 645 8.61 -15.47 -30.34
C THR A 645 7.48 -16.30 -30.96
N VAL A 646 6.47 -16.65 -30.15
CA VAL A 646 5.30 -17.43 -30.59
C VAL A 646 4.26 -16.49 -31.20
N SER A 647 3.93 -15.41 -30.51
CA SER A 647 2.98 -14.40 -31.00
C SER A 647 3.32 -13.00 -30.49
N ARG A 648 2.81 -11.96 -31.18
CA ARG A 648 2.95 -10.57 -30.77
C ARG A 648 1.57 -9.93 -30.66
N THR A 649 1.32 -9.22 -29.57
CA THR A 649 0.12 -8.41 -29.41
C THR A 649 0.19 -7.20 -30.33
N THR A 650 -0.86 -6.95 -31.09
CA THR A 650 -0.93 -5.85 -32.05
C THR A 650 -2.01 -4.84 -31.68
N ASN A 651 -2.01 -3.68 -32.33
CA ASN A 651 -3.13 -2.73 -32.23
C ASN A 651 -4.27 -3.06 -33.19
N ALA A 652 -4.14 -4.13 -34.00
CA ALA A 652 -5.20 -4.60 -34.88
C ALA A 652 -6.41 -5.05 -34.08
N ARG A 653 -7.59 -4.57 -34.42
CA ARG A 653 -8.86 -4.93 -33.80
C ARG A 653 -9.55 -6.07 -34.54
N CYS A 654 -10.10 -7.00 -33.82
CA CYS A 654 -10.89 -8.08 -34.37
C CYS A 654 -12.19 -7.55 -34.96
N PRO A 655 -12.59 -7.93 -36.20
CA PRO A 655 -13.83 -7.45 -36.79
C PRO A 655 -15.09 -8.02 -36.09
N VAL A 656 -14.95 -9.12 -35.33
CA VAL A 656 -16.07 -9.79 -34.67
C VAL A 656 -16.30 -9.23 -33.25
N CYS A 657 -15.25 -9.10 -32.43
CA CYS A 657 -15.39 -8.73 -31.01
C CYS A 657 -14.64 -7.46 -30.61
N HIS A 658 -14.02 -6.76 -31.54
CA HIS A 658 -13.28 -5.50 -31.40
C HIS A 658 -12.10 -5.54 -30.40
N LYS A 659 -11.75 -6.71 -29.85
CA LYS A 659 -10.57 -6.89 -29.00
C LYS A 659 -9.29 -6.86 -29.83
N ARG A 660 -8.16 -6.55 -29.20
CA ARG A 660 -6.83 -6.58 -29.84
C ARG A 660 -6.50 -8.00 -30.29
N MET A 661 -5.91 -8.13 -31.47
CA MET A 661 -5.48 -9.42 -32.03
C MET A 661 -3.98 -9.65 -31.79
N GLU A 662 -3.60 -10.90 -31.65
CA GLU A 662 -2.21 -11.36 -31.64
C GLU A 662 -1.79 -11.72 -33.06
N MET A 663 -0.55 -11.42 -33.41
CA MET A 663 0.05 -11.78 -34.71
C MET A 663 1.01 -12.96 -34.50
N ILE A 664 0.80 -14.03 -35.22
CA ILE A 664 1.64 -15.24 -35.25
C ILE A 664 2.36 -15.27 -36.60
N GLY A 665 3.63 -15.64 -36.64
CA GLY A 665 4.44 -15.66 -37.86
C GLY A 665 5.11 -14.34 -38.17
N LYS A 666 5.77 -14.26 -39.34
CA LYS A 666 6.52 -13.08 -39.82
C LYS A 666 6.17 -12.78 -41.27
N GLY A 667 6.26 -11.50 -41.67
CA GLY A 667 6.06 -11.09 -43.05
C GLY A 667 4.64 -11.29 -43.55
N GLU A 668 4.50 -11.69 -44.80
CA GLU A 668 3.20 -11.87 -45.48
C GLU A 668 2.45 -13.12 -44.99
N ASP A 669 3.16 -14.11 -44.47
CA ASP A 669 2.60 -15.33 -43.89
C ASP A 669 2.05 -15.14 -42.48
N ALA A 670 2.20 -13.94 -41.90
CA ALA A 670 1.69 -13.65 -40.58
C ALA A 670 0.17 -13.78 -40.53
N THR A 671 -0.32 -14.34 -39.44
CA THR A 671 -1.74 -14.52 -39.18
C THR A 671 -2.16 -13.77 -37.93
N PHE A 672 -3.18 -12.97 -38.00
CA PHE A 672 -3.83 -12.35 -36.86
C PHE A 672 -4.82 -13.33 -36.21
N VAL A 673 -4.73 -13.53 -34.91
CA VAL A 673 -5.57 -14.41 -34.14
C VAL A 673 -6.21 -13.64 -32.98
N CYS A 674 -7.50 -13.79 -32.79
CA CYS A 674 -8.24 -13.21 -31.69
C CYS A 674 -8.63 -14.26 -30.66
N ALA A 675 -8.77 -13.86 -29.41
CA ALA A 675 -9.26 -14.70 -28.31
C ALA A 675 -10.69 -15.23 -28.53
N CYS A 676 -11.49 -14.60 -29.41
CA CYS A 676 -12.81 -15.08 -29.80
C CYS A 676 -12.78 -16.18 -30.86
N GLY A 677 -11.60 -16.66 -31.29
CA GLY A 677 -11.42 -17.67 -32.32
C GLY A 677 -11.27 -17.14 -33.75
N HIS A 678 -11.51 -15.83 -33.99
CA HIS A 678 -11.34 -15.26 -35.32
C HIS A 678 -9.85 -15.27 -35.74
N LYS A 679 -9.58 -15.69 -36.97
CA LYS A 679 -8.24 -15.75 -37.59
C LYS A 679 -8.26 -15.08 -38.94
N GLU A 680 -7.26 -14.23 -39.22
CA GLU A 680 -7.15 -13.49 -40.46
C GLU A 680 -5.69 -13.42 -40.91
N ARG A 681 -5.36 -13.81 -42.16
CA ARG A 681 -4.01 -13.67 -42.73
C ARG A 681 -3.70 -12.21 -42.97
N MET A 682 -2.41 -11.84 -42.96
CA MET A 682 -1.93 -10.49 -43.17
C MET A 682 -2.48 -9.86 -44.46
N THR A 683 -2.54 -10.61 -45.54
CA THR A 683 -3.10 -10.17 -46.84
C THR A 683 -4.57 -9.78 -46.72
N LYS A 684 -5.43 -10.64 -46.15
CA LYS A 684 -6.84 -10.34 -45.90
C LYS A 684 -7.04 -9.16 -44.94
N PHE A 685 -6.22 -9.07 -43.92
CA PHE A 685 -6.22 -7.93 -42.97
C PHE A 685 -5.93 -6.61 -43.71
N GLN A 686 -4.93 -6.59 -44.60
CA GLN A 686 -4.59 -5.44 -45.40
C GLN A 686 -5.71 -5.04 -46.39
N GLU A 687 -6.35 -6.04 -47.04
CA GLU A 687 -7.50 -5.80 -47.95
C GLU A 687 -8.70 -5.21 -47.18
N ARG A 688 -9.01 -5.77 -46.02
CA ARG A 688 -10.06 -5.26 -45.12
C ARG A 688 -9.77 -3.79 -44.71
N ARG A 689 -8.54 -3.50 -44.27
CA ARG A 689 -8.11 -2.15 -43.87
C ARG A 689 -8.20 -1.15 -45.03
N LYS A 690 -7.90 -1.60 -46.27
CA LYS A 690 -8.09 -0.75 -47.46
C LYS A 690 -9.57 -0.45 -47.71
N LYS A 691 -10.45 -1.44 -47.55
CA LYS A 691 -11.90 -1.27 -47.70
C LYS A 691 -12.52 -0.39 -46.61
N GLU A 692 -11.98 -0.43 -45.40
CA GLU A 692 -12.43 0.39 -44.24
C GLU A 692 -11.86 1.82 -44.24
N GLY A 693 -11.17 2.27 -45.33
CA GLY A 693 -10.66 3.64 -45.50
C GLY A 693 -9.36 3.95 -44.75
N GLY A 694 -8.69 2.93 -44.18
CA GLY A 694 -7.41 3.06 -43.47
C GLY A 694 -6.21 2.72 -44.35
N GLY A 695 -5.74 3.66 -45.20
CA GLY A 695 -4.52 3.48 -45.97
C GLY A 695 -3.27 3.44 -45.11
N VAL A 696 -2.83 2.24 -44.70
CA VAL A 696 -1.50 2.11 -44.08
C VAL A 696 -0.48 1.92 -45.19
N THR A 697 0.47 2.86 -45.32
CA THR A 697 1.54 2.76 -46.32
C THR A 697 2.56 1.66 -45.90
N LYS A 698 3.31 1.10 -46.89
CA LYS A 698 4.44 0.19 -46.61
C LYS A 698 5.45 0.81 -45.61
N ARG A 699 5.54 2.11 -45.56
CA ARG A 699 6.40 2.91 -44.69
C ARG A 699 5.89 2.89 -43.22
N ASP A 700 4.55 2.95 -43.03
CA ASP A 700 3.92 2.86 -41.69
C ASP A 700 4.05 1.45 -41.09
N VAL A 701 3.93 0.42 -41.94
CA VAL A 701 4.15 -0.97 -41.54
C VAL A 701 5.63 -1.18 -41.17
N ALA A 702 6.57 -0.65 -41.95
CA ALA A 702 7.99 -0.74 -41.66
C ALA A 702 8.38 0.04 -40.39
N ALA A 703 7.84 1.24 -40.20
CA ALA A 703 8.04 2.06 -38.99
C ALA A 703 7.44 1.37 -37.76
N TYR A 704 6.25 0.78 -37.89
CA TYR A 704 5.59 0.03 -36.81
C TYR A 704 6.37 -1.24 -36.46
N MET A 705 6.86 -1.99 -37.46
CA MET A 705 7.68 -3.19 -37.24
C MET A 705 9.04 -2.83 -36.59
N LYS A 706 9.64 -1.71 -36.99
CA LYS A 706 10.89 -1.20 -36.39
C LYS A 706 10.67 -0.76 -34.94
N LYS A 707 9.53 -0.11 -34.65
CA LYS A 707 9.13 0.27 -33.31
C LYS A 707 8.82 -0.93 -32.43
N GLN A 708 8.09 -1.92 -32.95
CA GLN A 708 7.80 -3.19 -32.28
C GLN A 708 9.06 -4.03 -32.00
N LYS A 709 10.03 -4.02 -32.91
CA LYS A 709 11.32 -4.69 -32.71
C LYS A 709 12.08 -4.02 -31.56
N LYS A 710 12.06 -2.70 -31.49
CA LYS A 710 12.70 -1.93 -30.43
C LYS A 710 11.98 -2.12 -29.08
N GLU A 711 10.64 -2.18 -29.05
CA GLU A 711 9.83 -2.43 -27.86
C GLU A 711 9.89 -3.89 -27.37
N ALA A 712 10.08 -4.86 -28.27
CA ALA A 712 10.28 -6.29 -27.92
C ALA A 712 11.69 -6.58 -27.41
N GLU A 713 12.65 -5.73 -27.72
CA GLU A 713 14.02 -5.76 -27.23
C GLU A 713 14.18 -5.04 -25.88
N GLU A 714 13.20 -4.20 -25.47
CA GLU A 714 13.17 -3.61 -24.15
C GLU A 714 12.63 -4.62 -23.12
N PRO A 715 13.43 -5.00 -22.14
CA PRO A 715 13.05 -6.03 -21.17
C PRO A 715 12.02 -5.51 -20.16
N VAL A 716 11.09 -6.38 -19.82
CA VAL A 716 9.94 -6.10 -18.92
C VAL A 716 10.35 -5.89 -17.46
N ASN A 717 11.61 -6.15 -17.11
CA ASN A 717 12.08 -6.03 -15.72
C ASN A 717 13.55 -5.59 -15.70
N ASN A 718 13.82 -4.41 -15.13
CA ASN A 718 15.15 -3.79 -15.13
C ASN A 718 16.26 -4.66 -14.52
N ALA A 719 15.98 -5.49 -13.52
CA ALA A 719 16.96 -6.37 -12.90
C ALA A 719 17.30 -7.60 -13.79
N PHE A 720 16.29 -8.12 -14.51
CA PHE A 720 16.49 -9.23 -15.45
C PHE A 720 17.08 -8.74 -16.78
N ALA A 721 16.75 -7.52 -17.17
CA ALA A 721 17.29 -6.86 -18.35
C ALA A 721 18.77 -6.51 -18.24
N ALA A 722 19.20 -6.08 -17.06
CA ALA A 722 20.62 -5.82 -16.80
C ALA A 722 21.44 -7.11 -16.89
N ALA A 723 20.92 -8.24 -16.38
CA ALA A 723 21.58 -9.53 -16.47
C ALA A 723 21.67 -10.10 -17.91
N LEU A 724 20.74 -9.71 -18.80
CA LEU A 724 20.71 -10.18 -20.19
C LEU A 724 21.44 -9.26 -21.19
N LYS A 725 21.66 -7.98 -20.87
CA LYS A 725 22.43 -7.05 -21.73
C LYS A 725 23.93 -7.35 -21.81
N GLY A 726 24.44 -8.25 -20.96
CA GLY A 726 25.85 -8.62 -20.94
C GLY A 726 26.24 -9.82 -21.82
N ILE A 727 25.30 -10.48 -22.47
CA ILE A 727 25.56 -11.61 -23.36
C ILE A 727 25.62 -11.05 -24.79
N LYS A 728 26.82 -10.83 -25.31
CA LYS A 728 27.04 -10.68 -26.75
C LYS A 728 26.66 -12.00 -27.41
N LEU A 729 25.80 -11.97 -28.39
CA LEU A 729 25.64 -12.98 -29.43
C LEU A 729 26.83 -12.92 -30.36
#